data_94dfba2d3a576767fbd4ef9b3aa5376f
#
_entry.id   94dfba2d3a576767fbd4ef9b3aa5376f
#
_cell.length_a   1.000
_cell.length_b   1.000
_cell.length_c   1.000
_cell.angle_alpha   90.00
_cell.angle_beta   90.00
_cell.angle_gamma   90.00
#
_symmetry.space_group_name_H-M   'P 1'
#
loop_
_entity.id
_entity.type
_entity.pdbx_description
1 polymer ?
#
loop_
_entity_poly.entity_id
_entity_poly.type
_entity_poly.pdbx_seq_one_letter_code
_entity_poly.pdbx_strand_id
1 'polypeptide(L)'
;MQLWQYPSQSRIRRFTLEAIQIPIVYNQYGDYDPNGLLYVLEQDSQRIQREALKRFQQTPPQPYEEVRPLVLRVNLGDTVKICFRNPLNRRLSIHVQGLAYDVMTSDGTSTGFNPDSTTDNFIEYTWYANTEGVFLFQDMADPRSSEEATNIHGLFGAVIVEPPGARWFHPETGEEMESGLMADIYQPGQPAFREYTVFFHDELEIMDKDGKPPLDHRTGLPSSTTAISYRSEPMRNRMPLSHDPADSGEDISMSSWVYGDPAPPILRAYVGDPAKIRLIHGGIKETHVFHLHNHQWRLEGKNPVSTIIDSITISPQECYTLDILYGAGSRNRVIGDVIFHCHLYPHFHEGMWTLWRIYDRLEDGKGKLPDGSSIPALLPLKDREQPPKKDKLHPGYPNFIFGESGKPPRQPPCGVLDVKGNPVVCPTPLEEANFVENPAPGALYTDTCPCHTTGKCEKCDNDKKCTEEEEAWDDSRKISETDEKSKDGKEPAEDEKENKESRKAVDAEEEKKDSREPAWTEDGHGNCRKCREIEKTCEKVKVFEIALVQAKLTYNKYGWHDPEGRFFVLKEELERWGGLESYIRLVEEEKIRVEPLVIRANAGDCIELRTTNLLPEYLEANAFQLRTRTDIVGHHVHLVKFDAITSDGAANGWNNIAGARKYETLVERFFADEELRTVFFHDHLFANAHQFHGVFGALIIEEAGATFHDIRSGEEFRFGTKAVIRRRDGTSFREFALFVHDFANLFDKDXXXXRHSSTGSWP
;
A
#
# COMPACT_ATOMS: atom_id res chain seq x y z
N MET A 1 31.92 -1.44 41.78
CA MET A 1 31.01 -1.60 40.68
C MET A 1 30.10 -0.34 40.67
N GLN A 2 30.22 0.52 39.64
CA GLN A 2 29.39 1.72 39.55
C GLN A 2 28.07 1.29 38.91
N LEU A 3 27.01 1.23 39.72
CA LEU A 3 25.68 0.95 39.21
C LEU A 3 25.30 2.03 38.20
N TRP A 4 24.69 1.64 37.11
CA TRP A 4 24.21 2.61 36.11
C TRP A 4 23.19 3.56 36.76
N GLN A 5 23.45 4.85 36.61
CA GLN A 5 22.61 5.87 37.24
C GLN A 5 21.83 6.62 36.15
N TYR A 6 20.50 6.61 36.26
CA TYR A 6 19.65 7.39 35.39
C TYR A 6 19.97 8.88 35.54
N PRO A 7 19.93 9.67 34.45
CA PRO A 7 20.21 11.10 34.59
C PRO A 7 19.28 11.78 35.62
N SER A 8 19.86 12.52 36.53
CA SER A 8 19.14 13.08 37.68
C SER A 8 18.09 14.14 37.33
N GLN A 9 18.12 14.65 36.10
CA GLN A 9 17.14 15.67 35.63
C GLN A 9 16.17 15.13 34.58
N SER A 10 16.09 13.80 34.36
CA SER A 10 15.15 13.24 33.40
C SER A 10 13.71 13.39 33.89
N ARG A 11 12.79 13.69 32.95
CA ARG A 11 11.36 13.65 33.21
C ARG A 11 10.95 12.20 33.46
N ILE A 12 10.13 11.95 34.48
CA ILE A 12 9.65 10.60 34.76
C ILE A 12 8.27 10.41 34.13
N ARG A 13 8.14 9.42 33.26
CA ARG A 13 6.86 8.94 32.72
C ARG A 13 6.49 7.65 33.43
N ARG A 14 5.26 7.56 33.93
CA ARG A 14 4.80 6.39 34.66
C ARG A 14 3.60 5.77 33.94
N PHE A 15 3.66 4.46 33.73
CA PHE A 15 2.55 3.69 33.18
C PHE A 15 2.27 2.50 34.10
N THR A 16 1.00 2.26 34.41
CA THR A 16 0.59 1.03 35.08
C THR A 16 -0.03 0.14 34.01
N LEU A 17 0.58 -1.03 33.80
CA LEU A 17 0.17 -2.00 32.79
C LEU A 17 -0.38 -3.25 33.45
N GLU A 18 -1.35 -3.88 32.81
CA GLU A 18 -1.91 -5.15 33.23
C GLU A 18 -1.89 -6.12 32.03
N ALA A 19 -1.61 -7.40 32.29
CA ALA A 19 -1.80 -8.44 31.29
C ALA A 19 -3.22 -8.97 31.42
N ILE A 20 -3.94 -9.08 30.30
CA ILE A 20 -5.28 -9.67 30.28
C ILE A 20 -5.35 -10.81 29.29
N GLN A 21 -6.24 -11.76 29.55
CA GLN A 21 -6.52 -12.87 28.63
C GLN A 21 -7.97 -12.75 28.16
N ILE A 22 -8.16 -12.63 26.85
CA ILE A 22 -9.48 -12.53 26.20
C ILE A 22 -9.38 -13.13 24.79
N PRO A 23 -10.47 -13.64 24.23
CA PRO A 23 -10.43 -13.98 22.81
C PRO A 23 -10.10 -12.75 21.96
N ILE A 24 -9.13 -12.87 21.07
CA ILE A 24 -8.82 -11.83 20.08
C ILE A 24 -9.56 -12.17 18.80
N VAL A 25 -10.53 -11.36 18.39
CA VAL A 25 -11.27 -11.55 17.15
C VAL A 25 -10.56 -10.74 16.04
N TYR A 26 -10.15 -11.42 14.99
CA TYR A 26 -9.28 -10.84 13.96
C TYR A 26 -10.04 -10.14 12.83
N ASN A 27 -11.30 -10.54 12.56
CA ASN A 27 -12.07 -9.98 11.43
C ASN A 27 -13.58 -10.12 11.66
N GLN A 28 -14.34 -9.51 10.76
CA GLN A 28 -15.81 -9.52 10.78
C GLN A 28 -16.41 -10.89 10.46
N TYR A 29 -15.60 -11.83 9.92
CA TYR A 29 -16.05 -13.19 9.61
C TYR A 29 -16.05 -14.10 10.86
N GLY A 30 -15.39 -13.62 11.93
CA GLY A 30 -15.39 -14.29 13.22
C GLY A 30 -14.20 -15.23 13.46
N ASP A 31 -13.10 -15.04 12.73
CA ASP A 31 -11.84 -15.74 13.04
C ASP A 31 -11.27 -15.18 14.34
N TYR A 32 -10.86 -16.06 15.27
CA TYR A 32 -10.40 -15.60 16.58
C TYR A 32 -9.36 -16.53 17.22
N ASP A 33 -8.52 -15.97 18.08
CA ASP A 33 -7.64 -16.70 18.98
C ASP A 33 -8.37 -16.84 20.33
N PRO A 34 -8.71 -18.06 20.78
CA PRO A 34 -9.39 -18.23 22.07
C PRO A 34 -8.52 -17.92 23.27
N ASN A 35 -7.20 -17.89 23.11
CA ASN A 35 -6.21 -17.73 24.18
C ASN A 35 -5.52 -16.36 24.14
N GLY A 36 -6.07 -15.40 23.40
CA GLY A 36 -5.46 -14.10 23.16
C GLY A 36 -4.98 -13.40 24.44
N LEU A 37 -3.80 -12.81 24.38
CA LEU A 37 -3.15 -12.13 25.51
C LEU A 37 -2.78 -10.69 25.11
N LEU A 38 -3.04 -9.75 26.00
CA LEU A 38 -2.75 -8.34 25.74
C LEU A 38 -2.09 -7.68 26.94
N TYR A 39 -1.14 -6.78 26.67
CA TYR A 39 -0.82 -5.72 27.64
C TYR A 39 -1.80 -4.58 27.42
N VAL A 40 -2.36 -4.06 28.52
CA VAL A 40 -3.25 -2.90 28.48
C VAL A 40 -2.86 -1.91 29.57
N LEU A 41 -3.26 -0.64 29.42
CA LEU A 41 -3.20 0.30 30.54
C LEU A 41 -4.21 -0.17 31.60
N GLU A 42 -3.79 -0.24 32.85
CA GLU A 42 -4.63 -0.73 33.96
C GLU A 42 -6.01 -0.02 33.99
N GLN A 43 -6.01 1.27 33.75
CA GLN A 43 -7.25 2.08 33.76
C GLN A 43 -8.27 1.63 32.71
N ASP A 44 -7.81 0.99 31.61
CA ASP A 44 -8.67 0.55 30.50
C ASP A 44 -9.02 -0.94 30.57
N SER A 45 -8.34 -1.69 31.44
CA SER A 45 -8.40 -3.16 31.51
C SER A 45 -9.84 -3.68 31.58
N GLN A 46 -10.62 -3.22 32.57
CA GLN A 46 -11.99 -3.71 32.77
C GLN A 46 -12.92 -3.34 31.60
N ARG A 47 -12.72 -2.16 31.03
CA ARG A 47 -13.53 -1.70 29.88
C ARG A 47 -13.23 -2.55 28.64
N ILE A 48 -11.95 -2.76 28.35
CA ILE A 48 -11.53 -3.56 27.19
C ILE A 48 -12.06 -4.99 27.34
N GLN A 49 -11.85 -5.63 28.49
CA GLN A 49 -12.34 -7.00 28.73
C GLN A 49 -13.84 -7.12 28.51
N ARG A 50 -14.63 -6.22 29.13
CA ARG A 50 -16.09 -6.24 29.03
C ARG A 50 -16.59 -6.07 27.59
N GLU A 51 -16.09 -5.07 26.89
CA GLU A 51 -16.56 -4.76 25.53
C GLU A 51 -16.08 -5.81 24.51
N ALA A 52 -14.86 -6.31 24.65
CA ALA A 52 -14.34 -7.39 23.82
C ALA A 52 -15.19 -8.66 23.96
N LEU A 53 -15.49 -9.06 25.20
CA LEU A 53 -16.33 -10.25 25.45
C LEU A 53 -17.75 -10.06 24.92
N LYS A 54 -18.31 -8.86 25.03
CA LYS A 54 -19.62 -8.54 24.46
C LYS A 54 -19.64 -8.67 22.94
N ARG A 55 -18.55 -8.23 22.27
CA ARG A 55 -18.40 -8.37 20.81
C ARG A 55 -18.18 -9.83 20.42
N PHE A 56 -17.38 -10.56 21.20
CA PHE A 56 -17.14 -11.97 20.98
C PHE A 56 -18.42 -12.82 21.02
N GLN A 57 -19.40 -12.43 21.85
CA GLN A 57 -20.69 -13.13 21.97
C GLN A 57 -21.64 -12.90 20.79
N GLN A 58 -21.27 -12.05 19.83
CA GLN A 58 -22.09 -11.85 18.61
C GLN A 58 -21.92 -13.04 17.67
N THR A 59 -22.79 -13.16 16.69
CA THR A 59 -22.75 -14.25 15.69
C THR A 59 -22.72 -13.65 14.30
N PRO A 60 -21.59 -13.75 13.59
CA PRO A 60 -20.29 -14.26 14.06
C PRO A 60 -19.65 -13.33 15.10
N PRO A 61 -18.64 -13.83 15.87
CA PRO A 61 -17.86 -12.96 16.74
C PRO A 61 -17.34 -11.74 16.03
N GLN A 62 -17.33 -10.59 16.71
CA GLN A 62 -16.93 -9.32 16.09
C GLN A 62 -15.72 -8.71 16.80
N PRO A 63 -14.78 -8.08 16.06
CA PRO A 63 -13.64 -7.43 16.69
C PRO A 63 -14.06 -6.19 17.50
N TYR A 64 -13.27 -5.89 18.52
CA TYR A 64 -13.38 -4.64 19.26
C TYR A 64 -12.14 -3.80 18.98
N GLU A 65 -12.34 -2.58 18.55
CA GLU A 65 -11.28 -1.69 18.03
C GLU A 65 -10.12 -1.44 19.02
N GLU A 66 -10.40 -1.47 20.33
CA GLU A 66 -9.35 -1.26 21.34
C GLU A 66 -8.59 -2.53 21.71
N VAL A 67 -8.97 -3.70 21.19
CA VAL A 67 -8.14 -4.92 21.23
C VAL A 67 -7.08 -4.76 20.16
N ARG A 68 -5.92 -4.27 20.55
CA ARG A 68 -4.79 -3.91 19.68
C ARG A 68 -3.48 -3.97 20.49
N PRO A 69 -2.32 -4.10 19.84
CA PRO A 69 -1.06 -4.04 20.58
C PRO A 69 -0.89 -2.70 21.30
N LEU A 70 -0.37 -2.74 22.51
CA LEU A 70 -0.18 -1.53 23.32
C LEU A 70 1.00 -0.72 22.77
N VAL A 71 0.78 0.57 22.53
CA VAL A 71 1.82 1.51 22.12
C VAL A 71 1.94 2.58 23.20
N LEU A 72 3.13 2.73 23.78
CA LEU A 72 3.44 3.77 24.78
C LEU A 72 4.27 4.88 24.13
N ARG A 73 4.00 6.12 24.48
CA ARG A 73 4.63 7.29 23.86
C ARG A 73 5.39 8.11 24.88
N VAL A 74 6.69 8.35 24.59
CA VAL A 74 7.60 9.07 25.49
C VAL A 74 8.52 9.99 24.69
N ASN A 75 9.24 10.87 25.39
CA ASN A 75 10.21 11.74 24.76
C ASN A 75 11.64 11.24 25.02
N LEU A 76 12.53 11.55 24.10
CA LEU A 76 13.97 11.33 24.30
C LEU A 76 14.43 11.99 25.59
N GLY A 77 15.11 11.24 26.43
CA GLY A 77 15.59 11.69 27.75
C GLY A 77 14.62 11.38 28.91
N ASP A 78 13.43 10.86 28.61
CA ASP A 78 12.51 10.45 29.68
C ASP A 78 13.02 9.19 30.40
N THR A 79 12.79 9.11 31.70
CA THR A 79 12.86 7.87 32.48
C THR A 79 11.47 7.26 32.51
N VAL A 80 11.32 6.06 31.98
CA VAL A 80 10.04 5.36 31.84
C VAL A 80 9.92 4.33 32.97
N LYS A 81 8.93 4.50 33.82
CA LYS A 81 8.63 3.54 34.90
C LYS A 81 7.37 2.77 34.55
N ILE A 82 7.51 1.46 34.45
CA ILE A 82 6.42 0.53 34.14
C ILE A 82 6.07 -0.22 35.41
N CYS A 83 4.90 0.04 35.96
CA CYS A 83 4.34 -0.77 37.06
C CYS A 83 3.51 -1.88 36.43
N PHE A 84 4.05 -3.08 36.33
CA PHE A 84 3.39 -4.19 35.66
C PHE A 84 2.65 -5.10 36.65
N ARG A 85 1.38 -5.30 36.41
CA ARG A 85 0.49 -6.19 37.17
C ARG A 85 0.14 -7.42 36.34
N ASN A 86 0.26 -8.58 36.96
CA ASN A 86 -0.05 -9.86 36.33
C ASN A 86 -1.14 -10.56 37.16
N PRO A 87 -2.43 -10.41 36.77
CA PRO A 87 -3.50 -11.14 37.46
C PRO A 87 -3.69 -12.56 36.93
N LEU A 88 -2.93 -12.99 35.92
CA LEU A 88 -3.10 -14.29 35.29
C LEU A 88 -2.35 -15.39 36.09
N ASN A 89 -2.85 -16.61 36.01
CA ASN A 89 -2.27 -17.76 36.72
C ASN A 89 -1.09 -18.35 35.92
N ARG A 90 -0.13 -17.49 35.56
CA ARG A 90 1.12 -17.86 34.87
C ARG A 90 2.15 -16.75 35.09
N ARG A 91 3.43 -17.11 35.07
CA ARG A 91 4.50 -16.10 35.18
C ARG A 91 4.59 -15.30 33.89
N LEU A 92 4.74 -13.99 34.01
CA LEU A 92 4.87 -13.07 32.88
C LEU A 92 5.93 -12.00 33.19
N SER A 93 6.32 -11.27 32.15
CA SER A 93 7.29 -10.18 32.26
C SER A 93 7.01 -9.11 31.20
N ILE A 94 7.85 -8.07 31.20
CA ILE A 94 7.98 -7.15 30.04
C ILE A 94 9.47 -6.92 29.81
N HIS A 95 9.97 -7.42 28.70
CA HIS A 95 11.32 -7.16 28.21
C HIS A 95 11.22 -6.13 27.09
N VAL A 96 12.00 -5.04 27.16
CA VAL A 96 12.05 -4.02 26.10
C VAL A 96 13.36 -4.10 25.32
N GLN A 97 13.28 -4.09 24.02
CA GLN A 97 14.48 -4.11 23.16
C GLN A 97 14.94 -2.68 22.87
N GLY A 98 16.24 -2.44 22.91
CA GLY A 98 16.86 -1.21 22.39
C GLY A 98 16.87 0.00 23.32
N LEU A 99 16.07 0.03 24.38
CA LEU A 99 16.16 1.07 25.40
C LEU A 99 17.19 0.69 26.46
N ALA A 100 17.75 1.69 27.12
CA ALA A 100 18.71 1.45 28.19
C ALA A 100 17.98 1.10 29.50
N TYR A 101 18.45 0.09 30.21
CA TYR A 101 17.93 -0.31 31.52
C TYR A 101 19.01 -1.03 32.34
N ASP A 102 18.78 -1.20 33.62
CA ASP A 102 19.64 -1.97 34.51
C ASP A 102 19.26 -3.45 34.41
N VAL A 103 20.16 -4.27 33.85
CA VAL A 103 19.91 -5.70 33.60
C VAL A 103 19.63 -6.50 34.89
N MET A 104 20.08 -5.98 36.05
CA MET A 104 19.86 -6.65 37.34
C MET A 104 18.43 -6.46 37.86
N THR A 105 17.69 -5.46 37.34
CA THR A 105 16.37 -5.10 37.90
C THR A 105 15.27 -4.95 36.87
N SER A 106 15.58 -4.73 35.60
CA SER A 106 14.59 -4.31 34.60
C SER A 106 14.72 -5.02 33.26
N ASP A 107 15.38 -6.19 33.24
CA ASP A 107 15.57 -6.96 32.01
C ASP A 107 14.28 -7.68 31.54
N GLY A 108 13.43 -8.10 32.45
CA GLY A 108 12.23 -8.87 32.11
C GLY A 108 12.49 -10.34 31.82
N THR A 109 13.63 -10.86 32.26
CA THR A 109 14.03 -12.27 32.02
C THR A 109 14.51 -12.93 33.29
N SER A 110 14.73 -14.26 33.23
CA SER A 110 15.41 -15.04 34.27
C SER A 110 16.70 -15.58 33.64
N THR A 111 17.72 -14.76 33.55
CA THR A 111 18.92 -15.04 32.77
C THR A 111 20.18 -15.24 33.66
N GLY A 112 20.77 -16.42 33.59
CA GLY A 112 22.03 -16.74 34.24
C GLY A 112 21.97 -16.55 35.74
N PHE A 113 22.89 -15.75 36.29
CA PHE A 113 22.95 -15.44 37.73
C PHE A 113 22.31 -14.10 38.09
N ASN A 114 21.68 -13.43 37.13
CA ASN A 114 20.97 -12.18 37.40
C ASN A 114 19.73 -12.46 38.28
N PRO A 115 19.28 -11.50 39.07
CA PRO A 115 17.99 -11.62 39.73
C PRO A 115 16.88 -11.82 38.72
N ASP A 116 15.96 -12.69 39.04
CA ASP A 116 14.78 -12.96 38.20
C ASP A 116 13.91 -11.71 38.16
N SER A 117 13.66 -11.19 36.95
CA SER A 117 12.82 -10.00 36.74
C SER A 117 11.50 -10.34 36.06
N THR A 118 11.01 -11.56 36.24
CA THR A 118 9.63 -11.99 35.88
C THR A 118 8.71 -11.94 37.12
N THR A 119 7.41 -12.07 36.93
CA THR A 119 6.47 -11.95 38.06
C THR A 119 5.25 -12.86 37.94
N ASP A 120 4.80 -13.36 39.10
CA ASP A 120 3.48 -13.98 39.26
C ASP A 120 2.41 -12.96 39.66
N ASN A 121 2.80 -11.74 40.07
CA ASN A 121 1.84 -10.71 40.58
C ASN A 121 2.16 -9.30 40.16
N PHE A 122 3.34 -8.81 40.53
CA PHE A 122 3.69 -7.39 40.37
C PHE A 122 5.19 -7.20 40.26
N ILE A 123 5.61 -6.30 39.37
CA ILE A 123 7.02 -5.87 39.25
C ILE A 123 7.06 -4.45 38.69
N GLU A 124 8.09 -3.67 39.06
CA GLU A 124 8.36 -2.36 38.47
C GLU A 124 9.63 -2.44 37.63
N TYR A 125 9.54 -2.04 36.37
CA TYR A 125 10.68 -1.86 35.46
C TYR A 125 10.99 -0.39 35.33
N THR A 126 12.27 -0.05 35.13
CA THR A 126 12.70 1.32 34.85
C THR A 126 13.58 1.30 33.61
N TRP A 127 13.14 2.02 32.58
CA TRP A 127 13.87 2.14 31.32
C TRP A 127 14.26 3.61 31.09
N TYR A 128 15.25 3.86 30.26
CA TYR A 128 15.67 5.19 29.89
C TYR A 128 15.55 5.36 28.38
N ALA A 129 14.81 6.36 27.93
CA ALA A 129 14.59 6.65 26.51
C ALA A 129 15.83 7.37 25.94
N ASN A 130 16.86 6.61 25.62
CA ASN A 130 18.20 7.11 25.28
C ASN A 130 18.37 7.38 23.77
N THR A 131 17.42 6.95 22.94
CA THR A 131 17.48 7.16 21.48
C THR A 131 16.06 7.23 20.92
N GLU A 132 15.90 8.00 19.84
CA GLU A 132 14.62 8.14 19.11
C GLU A 132 14.34 6.89 18.29
N GLY A 133 13.06 6.56 18.17
CA GLY A 133 12.64 5.44 17.33
C GLY A 133 11.48 4.66 17.90
N VAL A 134 11.33 3.43 17.44
CA VAL A 134 10.32 2.48 17.89
C VAL A 134 11.02 1.25 18.48
N PHE A 135 10.52 0.77 19.61
CA PHE A 135 11.16 -0.28 20.42
C PHE A 135 10.10 -1.29 20.85
N LEU A 136 10.23 -2.52 20.39
CA LEU A 136 9.35 -3.62 20.79
C LEU A 136 9.52 -3.93 22.29
N PHE A 137 8.42 -4.22 22.98
CA PHE A 137 8.46 -4.92 24.24
C PHE A 137 7.54 -6.16 24.18
N GLN A 138 7.92 -7.18 24.93
CA GLN A 138 7.24 -8.48 24.86
C GLN A 138 7.50 -9.28 26.12
N ASP A 139 6.75 -10.37 26.29
CA ASP A 139 6.97 -11.33 27.38
C ASP A 139 8.21 -12.19 27.07
N MET A 140 9.11 -12.28 28.06
CA MET A 140 10.27 -13.15 28.00
C MET A 140 10.34 -14.10 29.22
N ALA A 141 9.27 -14.16 30.01
CA ALA A 141 9.14 -15.16 31.05
C ALA A 141 8.83 -16.55 30.47
N ASP A 142 8.27 -16.58 29.26
CA ASP A 142 7.95 -17.82 28.54
C ASP A 142 8.71 -17.84 27.20
N PRO A 143 9.96 -18.31 27.19
CA PRO A 143 10.82 -18.27 26.01
C PRO A 143 10.53 -19.36 24.97
N ARG A 144 9.46 -20.12 25.13
CA ARG A 144 9.12 -21.18 24.18
C ARG A 144 8.78 -20.58 22.81
N SER A 145 9.26 -21.19 21.76
CA SER A 145 8.99 -20.81 20.37
C SER A 145 7.97 -21.78 19.74
N SER A 146 6.99 -22.17 20.52
CA SER A 146 5.96 -23.12 20.11
C SER A 146 4.57 -22.51 20.27
N GLU A 147 3.57 -23.26 19.92
CA GLU A 147 2.15 -22.89 19.99
C GLU A 147 1.66 -22.41 21.36
N GLU A 148 2.43 -22.67 22.43
CA GLU A 148 2.08 -22.20 23.76
C GLU A 148 2.79 -20.89 24.15
N ALA A 149 3.62 -20.32 23.26
CA ALA A 149 4.32 -19.08 23.55
C ALA A 149 3.36 -17.90 23.63
N THR A 150 3.56 -17.03 24.60
CA THR A 150 2.69 -15.89 24.83
C THR A 150 2.67 -14.90 23.66
N ASN A 151 3.75 -14.81 22.91
CA ASN A 151 3.86 -13.93 21.76
C ASN A 151 2.95 -14.37 20.61
N ILE A 152 2.76 -15.68 20.40
CA ILE A 152 1.82 -16.20 19.39
C ILE A 152 0.41 -15.71 19.70
N HIS A 153 0.08 -15.61 20.98
CA HIS A 153 -1.23 -15.15 21.44
C HIS A 153 -1.32 -13.62 21.59
N GLY A 154 -0.27 -12.86 21.21
CA GLY A 154 -0.33 -11.41 21.12
C GLY A 154 0.33 -10.62 22.26
N LEU A 155 1.08 -11.25 23.18
CA LEU A 155 1.61 -10.52 24.34
C LEU A 155 2.86 -9.70 23.98
N PHE A 156 2.66 -8.65 23.21
CA PHE A 156 3.70 -7.69 22.78
C PHE A 156 3.10 -6.28 22.65
N GLY A 157 3.99 -5.30 22.55
CA GLY A 157 3.64 -3.89 22.33
C GLY A 157 4.90 -3.10 21.97
N ALA A 158 4.82 -1.77 21.98
CA ALA A 158 5.97 -0.94 21.63
C ALA A 158 6.04 0.35 22.44
N VAL A 159 7.27 0.84 22.61
CA VAL A 159 7.54 2.21 23.08
C VAL A 159 8.00 3.03 21.86
N ILE A 160 7.36 4.17 21.64
CA ILE A 160 7.79 5.13 20.63
C ILE A 160 8.45 6.32 21.34
N VAL A 161 9.67 6.61 20.95
CA VAL A 161 10.46 7.72 21.53
C VAL A 161 10.59 8.82 20.49
N GLU A 162 10.00 9.98 20.80
CA GLU A 162 10.07 11.18 19.95
C GLU A 162 11.03 12.22 20.55
N PRO A 163 11.47 13.22 19.78
CA PRO A 163 12.32 14.27 20.30
C PRO A 163 11.73 14.99 21.52
N PRO A 164 12.59 15.63 22.35
CA PRO A 164 12.09 16.31 23.53
C PRO A 164 11.04 17.37 23.20
N GLY A 165 9.94 17.35 23.93
CA GLY A 165 8.84 18.30 23.76
C GLY A 165 7.82 17.91 22.72
N ALA A 166 7.98 16.77 22.07
CA ALA A 166 6.95 16.25 21.16
C ALA A 166 5.67 15.91 21.94
N ARG A 167 4.52 16.11 21.30
CA ARG A 167 3.19 15.82 21.83
C ARG A 167 2.40 15.04 20.79
N TRP A 168 1.51 14.18 21.26
CA TRP A 168 0.76 13.22 20.46
C TRP A 168 -0.74 13.49 20.58
N PHE A 169 -1.46 13.51 19.46
CA PHE A 169 -2.87 13.82 19.41
C PHE A 169 -3.63 12.78 18.60
N HIS A 170 -4.83 12.45 19.03
CA HIS A 170 -5.70 11.51 18.33
C HIS A 170 -6.15 12.15 17.01
N PRO A 171 -5.95 11.50 15.86
CA PRO A 171 -6.21 12.14 14.56
C PRO A 171 -7.68 12.46 14.29
N GLU A 172 -8.62 11.80 15.00
CA GLU A 172 -10.06 12.04 14.83
C GLU A 172 -10.61 13.10 15.79
N THR A 173 -10.15 13.08 17.06
CA THR A 173 -10.70 13.96 18.10
C THR A 173 -9.83 15.16 18.41
N GLY A 174 -8.53 15.09 18.14
CA GLY A 174 -7.57 16.13 18.49
C GLY A 174 -7.19 16.15 19.96
N GLU A 175 -7.64 15.17 20.74
CA GLU A 175 -7.28 15.04 22.15
C GLU A 175 -5.86 14.51 22.29
N GLU A 176 -5.15 15.01 23.32
CA GLU A 176 -3.80 14.53 23.61
C GLU A 176 -3.86 13.08 24.10
N MET A 177 -2.92 12.26 23.66
CA MET A 177 -2.95 10.83 23.92
C MET A 177 -1.57 10.31 24.36
N GLU A 178 -1.55 9.21 25.11
CA GLU A 178 -0.32 8.53 25.54
C GLU A 178 -0.19 7.12 24.95
N SER A 179 -1.23 6.66 24.24
CA SER A 179 -1.27 5.32 23.63
C SER A 179 -2.18 5.33 22.41
N GLY A 180 -1.86 4.48 21.43
CA GLY A 180 -2.67 4.31 20.21
C GLY A 180 -1.82 4.01 18.99
N LEU A 181 -2.42 3.30 18.02
CA LEU A 181 -1.72 2.89 16.79
C LEU A 181 -1.48 4.04 15.82
N MET A 182 -2.25 5.12 15.93
CA MET A 182 -2.13 6.29 15.03
C MET A 182 -2.09 7.55 15.88
N ALA A 183 -1.26 8.52 15.48
CA ALA A 183 -1.15 9.80 16.19
C ALA A 183 -0.73 10.91 15.24
N ASP A 184 -1.25 12.12 15.49
CA ASP A 184 -0.72 13.35 14.92
C ASP A 184 0.35 13.87 15.88
N ILE A 185 1.56 14.08 15.38
CA ILE A 185 2.72 14.42 16.21
C ILE A 185 3.14 15.87 15.94
N TYR A 186 3.23 16.64 17.01
CA TYR A 186 3.68 18.04 16.99
C TYR A 186 4.99 18.16 17.77
N GLN A 187 6.03 18.63 17.09
CA GLN A 187 7.37 18.82 17.67
C GLN A 187 7.72 20.31 17.63
N PRO A 188 8.31 20.88 18.69
CA PRO A 188 8.72 22.28 18.65
C PRO A 188 9.71 22.55 17.50
N GLY A 189 9.37 23.51 16.65
CA GLY A 189 10.25 23.94 15.55
C GLY A 189 10.37 22.98 14.38
N GLN A 190 9.51 21.95 14.30
CA GLN A 190 9.48 21.00 13.21
C GLN A 190 8.08 20.88 12.62
N PRO A 191 7.95 20.54 11.35
CA PRO A 191 6.61 20.26 10.79
C PRO A 191 5.92 19.11 11.52
N ALA A 192 4.61 19.22 11.68
CA ALA A 192 3.77 18.14 12.19
C ALA A 192 3.74 16.97 11.20
N PHE A 193 3.49 15.76 11.70
CA PHE A 193 3.35 14.59 10.83
C PHE A 193 2.36 13.60 11.44
N ARG A 194 1.80 12.75 10.57
CA ARG A 194 1.01 11.61 10.99
C ARG A 194 1.90 10.41 11.22
N GLU A 195 1.66 9.69 12.27
CA GLU A 195 2.42 8.49 12.59
C GLU A 195 1.48 7.30 12.70
N TYR A 196 1.93 6.19 12.13
CA TYR A 196 1.20 4.93 12.13
C TYR A 196 2.10 3.83 12.68
N THR A 197 1.60 3.08 13.66
CA THR A 197 2.31 1.93 14.24
C THR A 197 1.69 0.65 13.67
N VAL A 198 2.50 -0.13 12.99
CA VAL A 198 2.08 -1.33 12.26
C VAL A 198 2.84 -2.53 12.84
N PHE A 199 2.12 -3.50 13.39
CA PHE A 199 2.69 -4.73 13.91
C PHE A 199 2.36 -5.88 12.95
N PHE A 200 3.39 -6.55 12.43
CA PHE A 200 3.23 -7.82 11.72
C PHE A 200 3.27 -8.96 12.74
N HIS A 201 2.41 -9.94 12.57
CA HIS A 201 2.24 -11.06 13.50
C HIS A 201 1.93 -12.35 12.72
N ASP A 202 2.78 -13.35 12.91
CA ASP A 202 2.75 -14.62 12.18
C ASP A 202 2.29 -15.78 13.06
N GLU A 203 2.06 -16.92 12.44
CA GLU A 203 1.81 -18.21 13.11
C GLU A 203 0.65 -18.17 14.11
N LEU A 204 -0.45 -17.50 13.76
CA LEU A 204 -1.58 -17.35 14.67
C LEU A 204 -2.29 -18.68 14.92
N GLU A 205 -2.56 -18.99 16.17
CA GLU A 205 -3.40 -20.12 16.59
C GLU A 205 -4.87 -19.70 16.62
N ILE A 206 -5.55 -19.77 15.49
CA ILE A 206 -6.92 -19.27 15.39
C ILE A 206 -7.95 -20.37 15.14
N MET A 207 -9.19 -20.02 15.48
CA MET A 207 -10.39 -20.77 15.18
C MET A 207 -11.29 -19.92 14.29
N ASP A 208 -12.09 -20.57 13.46
CA ASP A 208 -13.16 -19.90 12.71
C ASP A 208 -14.38 -19.64 13.63
N LYS A 209 -15.42 -19.02 13.07
CA LYS A 209 -16.66 -18.71 13.80
C LYS A 209 -17.37 -19.94 14.39
N ASP A 210 -17.04 -21.14 13.94
CA ASP A 210 -17.63 -22.41 14.41
C ASP A 210 -16.71 -23.14 15.39
N GLY A 211 -15.59 -22.51 15.78
CA GLY A 211 -14.62 -23.07 16.73
C GLY A 211 -13.74 -24.15 16.15
N LYS A 212 -13.46 -24.10 14.86
CA LYS A 212 -12.60 -25.07 14.16
C LYS A 212 -11.41 -24.37 13.53
N PRO A 213 -10.29 -25.06 13.31
CA PRO A 213 -9.20 -24.49 12.53
C PRO A 213 -9.71 -24.05 11.15
N PRO A 214 -9.38 -22.84 10.70
CA PRO A 214 -9.82 -22.39 9.39
C PRO A 214 -9.22 -23.22 8.26
N LEU A 215 -9.98 -23.38 7.18
CA LEU A 215 -9.54 -24.18 6.03
C LEU A 215 -9.37 -23.26 4.81
N ASP A 216 -8.34 -23.54 4.04
CA ASP A 216 -8.18 -22.92 2.72
C ASP A 216 -9.36 -23.30 1.83
N HIS A 217 -9.97 -22.31 1.21
CA HIS A 217 -11.21 -22.48 0.43
C HIS A 217 -11.02 -23.34 -0.83
N ARG A 218 -9.79 -23.44 -1.35
CA ARG A 218 -9.50 -24.20 -2.57
C ARG A 218 -9.15 -25.66 -2.28
N THR A 219 -8.33 -25.86 -1.24
CA THR A 219 -7.77 -27.20 -0.94
C THR A 219 -8.55 -27.96 0.12
N GLY A 220 -9.28 -27.25 0.99
CA GLY A 220 -9.93 -27.84 2.16
C GLY A 220 -8.97 -28.28 3.24
N LEU A 221 -7.70 -27.88 3.16
CA LEU A 221 -6.68 -28.19 4.18
C LEU A 221 -6.59 -27.05 5.21
N PRO A 222 -6.08 -27.32 6.42
CA PRO A 222 -5.86 -26.24 7.38
C PRO A 222 -5.05 -25.10 6.77
N SER A 223 -5.49 -23.87 7.02
CA SER A 223 -4.87 -22.65 6.50
C SER A 223 -4.25 -21.89 7.65
N SER A 224 -3.00 -21.49 7.53
CA SER A 224 -2.39 -20.55 8.46
C SER A 224 -3.02 -19.17 8.31
N THR A 225 -2.72 -18.29 9.25
CA THR A 225 -3.23 -16.93 9.28
C THR A 225 -2.14 -16.01 9.81
N THR A 226 -2.01 -14.86 9.16
CA THR A 226 -1.10 -13.80 9.58
C THR A 226 -1.91 -12.54 9.85
N ALA A 227 -1.36 -11.59 10.58
CA ALA A 227 -2.13 -10.42 11.00
C ALA A 227 -1.33 -9.12 11.00
N ILE A 228 -2.06 -8.02 10.93
CA ILE A 228 -1.56 -6.66 11.16
C ILE A 228 -2.28 -6.10 12.38
N SER A 229 -1.53 -5.86 13.48
CA SER A 229 -2.05 -5.22 14.70
C SER A 229 -3.31 -5.91 15.25
N TYR A 230 -3.28 -7.24 15.34
CA TYR A 230 -4.37 -8.14 15.79
C TYR A 230 -5.60 -8.10 14.89
N ARG A 231 -5.41 -7.77 13.61
CA ARG A 231 -6.46 -7.91 12.60
C ARG A 231 -5.91 -8.64 11.39
N SER A 232 -6.76 -9.38 10.72
CA SER A 232 -6.38 -10.21 9.59
C SER A 232 -7.50 -10.24 8.55
N GLU A 233 -7.14 -10.18 7.29
CA GLU A 233 -8.12 -10.28 6.21
C GLU A 233 -7.71 -11.37 5.21
N PRO A 234 -7.80 -12.66 5.61
CA PRO A 234 -7.40 -13.76 4.72
C PRO A 234 -8.27 -13.82 3.45
N MET A 235 -7.62 -14.10 2.33
CA MET A 235 -8.33 -14.19 1.04
C MET A 235 -9.41 -15.27 1.05
N ARG A 236 -9.23 -16.36 1.82
CA ARG A 236 -10.26 -17.40 1.97
C ARG A 236 -11.62 -16.84 2.40
N ASN A 237 -11.63 -15.73 3.14
CA ASN A 237 -12.85 -15.10 3.61
C ASN A 237 -13.48 -14.16 2.56
N ARG A 238 -12.72 -13.83 1.52
CA ARG A 238 -13.14 -12.91 0.44
C ARG A 238 -13.37 -13.62 -0.89
N MET A 239 -13.06 -14.91 -0.98
CA MET A 239 -13.26 -15.65 -2.20
C MET A 239 -14.55 -16.50 -2.10
N PRO A 240 -15.33 -16.60 -3.17
CA PRO A 240 -16.53 -17.43 -3.13
C PRO A 240 -16.20 -18.88 -2.81
N LEU A 241 -16.99 -19.51 -1.97
CA LEU A 241 -16.92 -20.95 -1.70
C LEU A 241 -17.53 -21.73 -2.87
N SER A 242 -17.12 -21.41 -4.07
CA SER A 242 -17.62 -22.06 -5.29
C SER A 242 -16.70 -23.19 -5.69
N HIS A 243 -17.29 -24.33 -6.04
CA HIS A 243 -16.54 -25.44 -6.62
C HIS A 243 -16.31 -25.22 -8.13
N ASP A 244 -16.83 -24.14 -8.70
CA ASP A 244 -16.57 -23.77 -10.08
C ASP A 244 -15.31 -22.90 -10.15
N PRO A 245 -14.25 -23.37 -10.79
CA PRO A 245 -13.04 -22.54 -10.95
C PRO A 245 -13.28 -21.20 -11.62
N ALA A 246 -14.38 -21.05 -12.37
CA ALA A 246 -14.76 -19.79 -13.01
C ALA A 246 -15.10 -18.68 -11.99
N ASP A 247 -15.40 -19.05 -10.76
CA ASP A 247 -15.80 -18.11 -9.71
C ASP A 247 -14.71 -17.93 -8.64
N SER A 248 -13.44 -18.04 -8.99
CA SER A 248 -12.35 -17.93 -8.02
C SER A 248 -12.34 -16.58 -7.26
N GLY A 249 -12.72 -15.50 -7.93
CA GLY A 249 -12.86 -14.19 -7.29
C GLY A 249 -11.56 -13.55 -6.81
N GLU A 250 -10.42 -14.16 -7.10
CA GLU A 250 -9.12 -13.68 -6.62
C GLU A 250 -8.81 -12.26 -7.13
N ASP A 251 -9.15 -12.00 -8.38
CA ASP A 251 -8.94 -10.70 -9.04
C ASP A 251 -9.66 -9.53 -8.34
N ILE A 252 -10.67 -9.82 -7.52
CA ILE A 252 -11.45 -8.79 -6.81
C ILE A 252 -11.36 -8.93 -5.29
N SER A 253 -10.52 -9.83 -4.79
CA SER A 253 -10.44 -10.11 -3.33
C SER A 253 -10.05 -8.87 -2.51
N MET A 254 -9.26 -7.97 -3.08
CA MET A 254 -8.84 -6.74 -2.38
C MET A 254 -9.84 -5.58 -2.54
N SER A 255 -10.88 -5.76 -3.35
CA SER A 255 -11.83 -4.68 -3.67
C SER A 255 -12.83 -4.45 -2.55
N SER A 256 -12.89 -3.22 -2.04
CA SER A 256 -13.91 -2.81 -1.07
C SER A 256 -15.31 -2.70 -1.71
N TRP A 257 -15.39 -2.55 -3.03
CA TRP A 257 -16.67 -2.56 -3.74
C TRP A 257 -17.42 -3.88 -3.56
N VAL A 258 -16.69 -4.99 -3.37
CA VAL A 258 -17.27 -6.32 -3.25
C VAL A 258 -17.40 -6.76 -1.80
N TYR A 259 -16.35 -6.57 -1.01
CA TYR A 259 -16.25 -7.16 0.33
C TYR A 259 -16.25 -6.14 1.47
N GLY A 260 -16.32 -4.84 1.14
CA GLY A 260 -16.12 -3.79 2.14
C GLY A 260 -14.64 -3.62 2.48
N ASP A 261 -14.37 -2.71 3.40
CA ASP A 261 -13.00 -2.43 3.83
C ASP A 261 -12.41 -3.62 4.60
N PRO A 262 -11.07 -3.87 4.49
CA PRO A 262 -10.43 -4.96 5.23
C PRO A 262 -10.40 -4.70 6.73
N ALA A 263 -10.30 -5.79 7.51
CA ALA A 263 -10.28 -5.72 8.98
C ALA A 263 -9.04 -5.05 9.58
N PRO A 264 -7.81 -5.23 9.00
CA PRO A 264 -6.65 -4.55 9.58
C PRO A 264 -6.78 -3.02 9.49
N PRO A 265 -6.19 -2.28 10.44
CA PRO A 265 -6.39 -0.83 10.52
C PRO A 265 -6.00 -0.11 9.22
N ILE A 266 -6.95 0.60 8.63
CA ILE A 266 -6.71 1.43 7.45
C ILE A 266 -6.02 2.72 7.89
N LEU A 267 -4.83 2.98 7.37
CA LEU A 267 -4.11 4.22 7.61
C LEU A 267 -4.82 5.34 6.85
N ARG A 268 -4.88 6.55 7.40
CA ARG A 268 -5.63 7.66 6.78
C ARG A 268 -4.85 8.96 6.82
N ALA A 269 -4.84 9.70 5.71
CA ALA A 269 -4.13 10.97 5.58
C ALA A 269 -4.82 11.87 4.56
N TYR A 270 -4.51 13.16 4.62
CA TYR A 270 -4.76 14.06 3.50
C TYR A 270 -3.52 14.08 2.60
N VAL A 271 -3.77 14.29 1.30
CA VAL A 271 -2.70 14.36 0.31
C VAL A 271 -1.67 15.43 0.70
N GLY A 272 -0.41 15.03 0.82
CA GLY A 272 0.70 15.90 1.21
C GLY A 272 0.99 15.94 2.71
N ASP A 273 0.22 15.24 3.56
CA ASP A 273 0.55 15.14 4.98
C ASP A 273 1.90 14.43 5.16
N PRO A 274 2.87 15.02 5.87
CA PRO A 274 4.08 14.27 6.23
C PRO A 274 3.70 13.03 7.04
N ALA A 275 4.40 11.92 6.81
CA ALA A 275 3.99 10.66 7.41
C ALA A 275 5.20 9.80 7.80
N LYS A 276 5.05 9.04 8.90
CA LYS A 276 5.99 8.01 9.32
C LYS A 276 5.25 6.72 9.64
N ILE A 277 5.85 5.60 9.27
CA ILE A 277 5.36 4.28 9.68
C ILE A 277 6.37 3.69 10.66
N ARG A 278 5.89 3.26 11.83
CA ARG A 278 6.65 2.49 12.81
C ARG A 278 6.30 1.03 12.56
N LEU A 279 7.16 0.36 11.84
CA LEU A 279 6.98 -1.05 11.46
C LEU A 279 7.64 -1.92 12.50
N ILE A 280 6.90 -2.92 13.01
CA ILE A 280 7.34 -3.80 14.10
C ILE A 280 6.96 -5.23 13.74
N HIS A 281 7.88 -6.15 13.97
CA HIS A 281 7.58 -7.59 13.88
C HIS A 281 7.32 -8.12 15.30
N GLY A 282 6.03 -8.35 15.61
CA GLY A 282 5.62 -8.88 16.91
C GLY A 282 5.62 -10.42 16.98
N GLY A 283 5.72 -11.08 15.83
CA GLY A 283 5.79 -12.55 15.74
C GLY A 283 7.17 -13.10 16.07
N ILE A 284 7.30 -14.44 15.99
CA ILE A 284 8.50 -15.11 16.50
C ILE A 284 9.13 -16.12 15.52
N LYS A 285 8.52 -16.38 14.37
CA LYS A 285 9.00 -17.45 13.49
C LYS A 285 9.45 -16.99 12.12
N GLU A 286 8.61 -16.26 11.39
CA GLU A 286 8.81 -16.04 9.98
C GLU A 286 9.31 -14.63 9.67
N THR A 287 10.07 -14.50 8.60
CA THR A 287 10.52 -13.21 8.08
C THR A 287 9.45 -12.69 7.14
N HIS A 288 9.18 -11.39 7.18
CA HIS A 288 8.21 -10.73 6.30
C HIS A 288 8.91 -9.70 5.40
N VAL A 289 8.24 -9.32 4.33
CA VAL A 289 8.70 -8.23 3.46
C VAL A 289 7.57 -7.19 3.40
N PHE A 290 7.72 -6.11 4.17
CA PHE A 290 6.76 -5.00 4.12
C PHE A 290 6.93 -4.26 2.79
N HIS A 291 5.85 -4.13 2.03
CA HIS A 291 5.80 -3.36 0.79
C HIS A 291 4.64 -2.37 0.85
N LEU A 292 4.85 -1.17 0.31
CA LEU A 292 3.85 -0.10 0.25
C LEU A 292 3.82 0.48 -1.15
N HIS A 293 2.72 0.34 -1.85
CA HIS A 293 2.53 0.85 -3.21
C HIS A 293 2.73 2.36 -3.29
N ASN A 294 3.26 2.84 -4.41
CA ASN A 294 3.39 4.26 -4.79
C ASN A 294 4.24 5.13 -3.85
N HIS A 295 4.63 4.64 -2.68
CA HIS A 295 5.37 5.40 -1.68
C HIS A 295 6.74 4.80 -1.48
N GLN A 296 7.68 5.64 -1.06
CA GLN A 296 9.06 5.21 -0.85
C GLN A 296 9.62 5.85 0.43
N TRP A 297 10.70 5.26 0.89
CA TRP A 297 11.49 5.80 1.99
C TRP A 297 12.96 5.47 1.74
N ARG A 298 13.85 6.03 2.57
CA ARG A 298 15.28 5.70 2.48
C ARG A 298 15.59 4.53 3.40
N LEU A 299 16.38 3.59 2.90
CA LEU A 299 16.80 2.43 3.70
C LEU A 299 17.45 2.88 5.02
N GLU A 300 18.30 3.90 4.98
CA GLU A 300 18.85 4.57 6.17
C GLU A 300 18.17 5.93 6.28
N GLY A 301 17.07 6.00 7.03
CA GLY A 301 16.14 7.13 7.04
C GLY A 301 16.76 8.53 7.09
N LYS A 302 17.79 8.73 7.91
CA LYS A 302 18.45 10.05 8.09
C LYS A 302 19.57 10.31 7.10
N ASN A 303 19.91 9.35 6.23
CA ASN A 303 21.01 9.47 5.26
C ASN A 303 20.45 9.92 3.90
N PRO A 304 20.71 11.16 3.45
CA PRO A 304 20.09 11.66 2.21
C PRO A 304 20.61 10.98 0.92
N VAL A 305 21.72 10.23 1.01
CA VAL A 305 22.25 9.48 -0.14
C VAL A 305 21.96 7.98 -0.07
N SER A 306 21.19 7.56 0.93
CA SER A 306 20.81 6.16 1.06
C SER A 306 19.83 5.74 -0.06
N THR A 307 19.88 4.47 -0.42
CA THR A 307 18.99 3.87 -1.43
C THR A 307 17.53 4.14 -1.09
N ILE A 308 16.77 4.55 -2.09
CA ILE A 308 15.32 4.69 -2.01
C ILE A 308 14.70 3.32 -2.27
N ILE A 309 13.80 2.91 -1.40
CA ILE A 309 13.12 1.62 -1.46
C ILE A 309 11.63 1.79 -1.20
N ASP A 310 10.83 0.82 -1.64
CA ASP A 310 9.40 0.68 -1.34
C ASP A 310 9.09 -0.64 -0.63
N SER A 311 10.12 -1.43 -0.35
CA SER A 311 10.00 -2.73 0.31
C SER A 311 11.16 -2.92 1.28
N ILE A 312 10.89 -3.53 2.44
CA ILE A 312 11.93 -3.83 3.42
C ILE A 312 11.64 -5.17 4.11
N THR A 313 12.67 -6.00 4.16
CA THR A 313 12.61 -7.26 4.92
C THR A 313 12.63 -6.94 6.42
N ILE A 314 11.79 -7.63 7.18
CA ILE A 314 11.74 -7.51 8.63
C ILE A 314 11.67 -8.91 9.25
N SER A 315 12.65 -9.22 10.12
CA SER A 315 12.73 -10.48 10.82
C SER A 315 12.08 -10.41 12.20
N PRO A 316 11.78 -11.54 12.84
CA PRO A 316 11.15 -11.52 14.15
C PRO A 316 11.84 -10.56 15.13
N GLN A 317 11.03 -9.74 15.79
CA GLN A 317 11.44 -8.80 16.83
C GLN A 317 12.23 -7.57 16.32
N GLU A 318 12.36 -7.39 15.00
CA GLU A 318 12.93 -6.16 14.43
C GLU A 318 11.91 -5.02 14.43
N CYS A 319 12.44 -3.79 14.43
CA CYS A 319 11.64 -2.57 14.37
C CYS A 319 12.28 -1.55 13.44
N TYR A 320 11.47 -0.88 12.63
CA TYR A 320 11.94 0.16 11.72
C TYR A 320 11.08 1.42 11.81
N THR A 321 11.69 2.57 11.59
CA THR A 321 10.99 3.83 11.34
C THR A 321 11.14 4.17 9.87
N LEU A 322 10.03 4.20 9.14
CA LEU A 322 10.00 4.51 7.72
C LEU A 322 9.52 5.97 7.58
N ASP A 323 10.45 6.87 7.21
CA ASP A 323 10.15 8.28 6.94
C ASP A 323 9.68 8.38 5.48
N ILE A 324 8.38 8.52 5.26
CA ILE A 324 7.79 8.45 3.92
C ILE A 324 8.17 9.70 3.10
N LEU A 325 8.88 9.49 2.01
CA LEU A 325 9.32 10.56 1.13
C LEU A 325 8.11 11.29 0.52
N TYR A 326 8.12 12.61 0.59
CA TYR A 326 7.05 13.49 0.08
C TYR A 326 5.71 13.35 0.83
N GLY A 327 5.61 12.45 1.83
CA GLY A 327 4.39 12.24 2.62
C GLY A 327 3.30 11.48 1.87
N ALA A 328 2.07 11.58 2.38
CA ALA A 328 0.90 10.87 1.84
C ALA A 328 0.60 11.32 0.41
N GLY A 329 0.45 10.37 -0.50
CA GLY A 329 0.23 10.64 -1.92
C GLY A 329 1.52 10.77 -2.72
N SER A 330 2.67 10.57 -2.07
CA SER A 330 3.97 10.57 -2.72
C SER A 330 4.25 11.91 -3.43
N ARG A 331 5.28 11.95 -4.28
CA ARG A 331 5.69 13.15 -5.02
C ARG A 331 4.62 13.68 -5.96
N ASN A 332 3.86 12.79 -6.57
CA ASN A 332 2.80 13.13 -7.54
C ASN A 332 1.46 13.47 -6.87
N ARG A 333 1.40 13.43 -5.51
CA ARG A 333 0.25 13.87 -4.72
C ARG A 333 -1.05 13.12 -5.09
N VAL A 334 -0.93 11.80 -5.28
CA VAL A 334 -2.10 10.97 -5.62
C VAL A 334 -3.05 10.83 -4.42
N ILE A 335 -4.32 10.59 -4.74
CA ILE A 335 -5.35 10.21 -3.77
C ILE A 335 -5.82 8.80 -4.09
N GLY A 336 -6.58 8.20 -3.18
CA GLY A 336 -7.09 6.85 -3.38
C GLY A 336 -6.66 5.89 -2.30
N ASP A 337 -6.98 4.63 -2.49
CA ASP A 337 -6.56 3.53 -1.62
C ASP A 337 -5.24 2.94 -2.14
N VAL A 338 -4.20 3.06 -1.34
CA VAL A 338 -2.89 2.50 -1.62
C VAL A 338 -2.73 1.28 -0.73
N ILE A 339 -2.44 0.12 -1.31
CA ILE A 339 -2.28 -1.11 -0.52
C ILE A 339 -0.88 -1.18 0.09
N PHE A 340 -0.78 -1.74 1.30
CA PHE A 340 0.47 -2.26 1.82
C PHE A 340 0.24 -3.68 2.35
N HIS A 341 1.28 -4.50 2.23
CA HIS A 341 1.15 -5.92 2.52
C HIS A 341 2.52 -6.57 2.72
N CYS A 342 2.50 -7.79 3.23
CA CYS A 342 3.70 -8.63 3.15
C CYS A 342 3.87 -9.11 1.72
N HIS A 343 5.06 -8.91 1.14
CA HIS A 343 5.34 -9.28 -0.26
C HIS A 343 5.68 -10.78 -0.41
N LEU A 344 5.76 -11.52 0.70
CA LEU A 344 5.72 -12.97 0.64
C LEU A 344 4.26 -13.37 0.45
N TYR A 345 3.94 -13.86 -0.74
CA TYR A 345 2.55 -14.06 -1.15
C TYR A 345 1.72 -14.99 -0.25
N PRO A 346 2.28 -16.08 0.31
CA PRO A 346 1.50 -16.85 1.28
C PRO A 346 0.96 -15.98 2.43
N HIS A 347 1.82 -15.13 3.01
CA HIS A 347 1.40 -14.25 4.13
C HIS A 347 0.35 -13.22 3.71
N PHE A 348 0.49 -12.67 2.49
CA PHE A 348 -0.50 -11.76 1.91
C PHE A 348 -1.86 -12.48 1.80
N HIS A 349 -1.86 -13.68 1.21
CA HIS A 349 -3.04 -14.52 1.05
C HIS A 349 -3.67 -14.90 2.39
N GLU A 350 -2.85 -15.09 3.42
CA GLU A 350 -3.24 -15.44 4.79
C GLU A 350 -3.72 -14.24 5.61
N GLY A 351 -3.71 -13.02 5.05
CA GLY A 351 -4.35 -11.86 5.65
C GLY A 351 -3.47 -10.69 6.04
N MET A 352 -2.18 -10.70 5.71
CA MET A 352 -1.25 -9.64 6.08
C MET A 352 -1.24 -8.52 5.03
N TRP A 353 -2.36 -7.80 4.93
CA TRP A 353 -2.50 -6.65 4.02
C TRP A 353 -3.58 -5.69 4.53
N THR A 354 -3.47 -4.42 4.15
CA THR A 354 -4.51 -3.42 4.34
C THR A 354 -4.23 -2.21 3.44
N LEU A 355 -4.91 -1.10 3.71
CA LEU A 355 -4.92 0.09 2.85
C LEU A 355 -4.36 1.31 3.58
N TRP A 356 -3.74 2.20 2.83
CA TRP A 356 -3.52 3.58 3.24
C TRP A 356 -4.44 4.45 2.38
N ARG A 357 -5.48 5.01 3.01
CA ARG A 357 -6.50 5.82 2.33
C ARG A 357 -6.12 7.29 2.37
N ILE A 358 -5.96 7.88 1.19
CA ILE A 358 -5.49 9.25 1.02
C ILE A 358 -6.61 10.11 0.46
N TYR A 359 -7.02 11.11 1.24
CA TYR A 359 -8.17 11.97 0.93
C TYR A 359 -7.74 13.30 0.32
N ASP A 360 -8.60 13.84 -0.58
CA ASP A 360 -8.47 15.16 -1.18
C ASP A 360 -9.40 16.20 -0.55
N ARG A 361 -10.39 15.76 0.23
CA ARG A 361 -11.41 16.62 0.85
C ARG A 361 -11.51 16.35 2.34
N LEU A 362 -11.94 17.37 3.06
CA LEU A 362 -12.11 17.31 4.53
C LEU A 362 -13.09 16.21 4.94
N GLU A 363 -12.68 15.33 5.83
CA GLU A 363 -13.50 14.27 6.42
C GLU A 363 -13.96 14.69 7.82
N ASP A 364 -15.23 15.07 7.94
CA ASP A 364 -15.81 15.57 9.19
C ASP A 364 -16.60 14.50 9.96
N GLY A 365 -16.49 13.24 9.58
CA GLY A 365 -17.18 12.12 10.22
C GLY A 365 -18.62 11.93 9.79
N LYS A 366 -19.12 12.73 8.85
CA LYS A 366 -20.51 12.62 8.34
C LYS A 366 -20.58 11.92 6.99
N GLY A 367 -19.44 11.76 6.33
CA GLY A 367 -19.36 11.10 5.03
C GLY A 367 -19.70 9.62 5.09
N LYS A 368 -20.07 9.08 3.92
CA LYS A 368 -20.35 7.65 3.77
C LYS A 368 -19.47 7.09 2.65
N LEU A 369 -19.03 5.86 2.82
CA LEU A 369 -18.41 5.07 1.76
C LEU A 369 -19.51 4.55 0.82
N PRO A 370 -19.16 4.05 -0.37
CA PRO A 370 -20.18 3.56 -1.32
C PRO A 370 -21.08 2.44 -0.80
N ASP A 371 -20.63 1.64 0.17
CA ASP A 371 -21.43 0.59 0.81
C ASP A 371 -22.37 1.14 1.92
N GLY A 372 -22.31 2.44 2.19
CA GLY A 372 -23.10 3.10 3.23
C GLY A 372 -22.44 3.13 4.61
N SER A 373 -21.29 2.51 4.79
CA SER A 373 -20.55 2.58 6.05
C SER A 373 -20.03 4.01 6.28
N SER A 374 -19.66 4.34 7.51
CA SER A 374 -19.26 5.71 7.86
C SER A 374 -17.79 5.96 7.57
N ILE A 375 -17.48 7.12 7.02
CA ILE A 375 -16.10 7.60 6.95
C ILE A 375 -15.79 8.29 8.28
N PRO A 376 -14.85 7.79 9.08
CA PRO A 376 -14.50 8.47 10.34
C PRO A 376 -13.90 9.86 10.09
N ALA A 377 -14.05 10.76 11.03
CA ALA A 377 -13.44 12.09 10.96
C ALA A 377 -11.92 11.96 10.85
N LEU A 378 -11.31 12.96 10.23
CA LEU A 378 -9.84 13.09 10.19
C LEU A 378 -9.53 14.59 10.29
N LEU A 379 -8.89 14.98 11.37
CA LEU A 379 -8.54 16.38 11.57
C LEU A 379 -7.31 16.75 10.72
N PRO A 380 -7.31 17.91 10.10
CA PRO A 380 -6.09 18.39 9.44
C PRO A 380 -4.97 18.63 10.43
N LEU A 381 -3.73 18.41 10.05
CA LEU A 381 -2.57 18.80 10.86
C LEU A 381 -2.61 20.33 11.07
N LYS A 382 -2.39 20.77 12.31
CA LYS A 382 -2.59 22.18 12.72
C LYS A 382 -1.70 23.17 11.98
N ASP A 383 -0.56 22.72 11.47
CA ASP A 383 0.40 23.55 10.72
C ASP A 383 0.23 23.46 9.21
N ARG A 384 -0.84 22.82 8.75
CA ARG A 384 -1.14 22.64 7.33
C ARG A 384 -2.40 23.37 6.92
N GLU A 385 -2.48 23.70 5.65
CA GLU A 385 -3.68 24.25 5.06
C GLU A 385 -4.83 23.24 5.19
N GLN A 386 -6.00 23.72 5.57
CA GLN A 386 -7.16 22.86 5.72
C GLN A 386 -7.59 22.33 4.34
N PRO A 387 -7.81 21.00 4.20
CA PRO A 387 -8.34 20.47 2.94
C PRO A 387 -9.67 21.10 2.57
N PRO A 388 -9.93 21.28 1.28
CA PRO A 388 -11.22 21.83 0.84
C PRO A 388 -12.39 20.99 1.33
N LYS A 389 -13.51 21.63 1.60
CA LYS A 389 -14.74 20.91 1.99
C LYS A 389 -15.35 20.20 0.78
N LYS A 390 -16.08 19.14 1.07
CA LYS A 390 -16.87 18.42 0.08
C LYS A 390 -18.06 19.29 -0.40
N ASP A 391 -18.38 19.19 -1.69
CA ASP A 391 -19.58 19.76 -2.25
C ASP A 391 -20.15 18.81 -3.33
N LYS A 392 -21.22 19.22 -4.03
CA LYS A 392 -21.87 18.35 -5.03
C LYS A 392 -20.97 18.05 -6.24
N LEU A 393 -20.11 19.01 -6.61
CA LEU A 393 -19.21 18.84 -7.76
C LEU A 393 -17.90 18.14 -7.35
N HIS A 394 -17.57 18.22 -6.06
CA HIS A 394 -16.32 17.66 -5.53
C HIS A 394 -16.64 16.85 -4.28
N PRO A 395 -17.22 15.64 -4.46
CA PRO A 395 -17.62 14.82 -3.32
C PRO A 395 -16.45 14.19 -2.55
N GLY A 396 -15.25 14.23 -3.12
CA GLY A 396 -14.04 13.64 -2.50
C GLY A 396 -13.95 12.14 -2.69
N TYR A 397 -12.74 11.61 -2.58
CA TYR A 397 -12.49 10.16 -2.66
C TYR A 397 -13.20 9.44 -1.51
N PRO A 398 -13.87 8.28 -1.75
CA PRO A 398 -14.01 7.60 -3.05
C PRO A 398 -15.27 7.99 -3.83
N ASN A 399 -16.04 8.95 -3.36
CA ASN A 399 -17.40 9.20 -3.83
C ASN A 399 -17.50 9.83 -5.23
N PHE A 400 -16.38 10.14 -5.87
CA PHE A 400 -16.37 10.53 -7.28
C PHE A 400 -16.15 9.32 -8.21
N ILE A 401 -15.86 8.13 -7.67
CA ILE A 401 -15.71 6.92 -8.48
C ILE A 401 -17.09 6.27 -8.62
N PHE A 402 -17.49 5.97 -9.85
CA PHE A 402 -18.79 5.39 -10.15
C PHE A 402 -18.68 3.87 -10.25
N GLY A 403 -19.17 3.21 -9.23
CA GLY A 403 -19.26 1.76 -9.15
C GLY A 403 -20.58 1.34 -8.50
N GLU A 404 -20.82 0.07 -8.48
CA GLU A 404 -21.98 -0.56 -7.84
C GLU A 404 -21.49 -1.51 -6.76
N SER A 405 -22.10 -1.50 -5.60
CA SER A 405 -21.79 -2.49 -4.57
C SER A 405 -21.89 -3.90 -5.16
N GLY A 406 -20.86 -4.70 -4.96
CA GLY A 406 -20.73 -6.03 -5.55
C GLY A 406 -20.14 -6.05 -6.95
N LYS A 407 -19.87 -4.88 -7.55
CA LYS A 407 -19.33 -4.79 -8.92
C LYS A 407 -18.28 -3.67 -8.97
N PRO A 408 -17.02 -3.99 -8.75
CA PRO A 408 -16.00 -2.94 -8.78
C PRO A 408 -15.89 -2.32 -10.17
N PRO A 409 -15.75 -1.01 -10.26
CA PRO A 409 -15.60 -0.37 -11.56
C PRO A 409 -14.25 -0.72 -12.16
N ARG A 410 -14.22 -0.88 -13.47
CA ARG A 410 -12.98 -1.11 -14.19
C ARG A 410 -12.31 0.22 -14.49
N GLN A 411 -11.04 0.16 -14.80
CA GLN A 411 -10.22 1.34 -15.07
C GLN A 411 -10.89 2.28 -16.07
N PRO A 412 -11.13 3.52 -15.74
CA PRO A 412 -11.74 4.51 -16.61
C PRO A 412 -10.70 5.44 -17.22
N PRO A 413 -11.20 6.33 -18.12
CA PRO A 413 -12.13 5.97 -19.16
C PRO A 413 -11.35 5.34 -20.30
N CYS A 414 -11.76 4.20 -20.74
CA CYS A 414 -11.17 3.59 -21.91
C CYS A 414 -9.68 3.25 -21.78
N GLY A 415 -9.20 3.01 -20.54
CA GLY A 415 -7.82 2.58 -20.28
C GLY A 415 -7.57 1.11 -20.59
N VAL A 416 -8.62 0.34 -20.91
CA VAL A 416 -8.50 -1.06 -21.35
C VAL A 416 -9.02 -1.16 -22.78
N LEU A 417 -8.20 -1.71 -23.67
CA LEU A 417 -8.51 -1.78 -25.10
C LEU A 417 -8.75 -3.22 -25.55
N ASP A 418 -9.70 -3.41 -26.47
CA ASP A 418 -9.99 -4.70 -27.11
C ASP A 418 -8.94 -5.04 -28.19
N VAL A 419 -9.11 -6.20 -28.85
CA VAL A 419 -8.20 -6.66 -29.92
C VAL A 419 -8.10 -5.70 -31.11
N LYS A 420 -9.07 -4.80 -31.26
CA LYS A 420 -9.11 -3.81 -32.35
C LYS A 420 -8.58 -2.43 -31.90
N GLY A 421 -8.18 -2.32 -30.63
CA GLY A 421 -7.72 -1.06 -30.06
C GLY A 421 -8.85 -0.15 -29.60
N ASN A 422 -10.10 -0.66 -29.49
CA ASN A 422 -11.21 0.14 -28.99
C ASN A 422 -11.33 0.00 -27.47
N PRO A 423 -11.74 1.04 -26.75
CA PRO A 423 -11.99 0.92 -25.32
C PRO A 423 -13.04 -0.16 -25.00
N VAL A 424 -12.68 -1.07 -24.07
CA VAL A 424 -13.59 -2.15 -23.64
C VAL A 424 -14.63 -1.60 -22.68
N VAL A 425 -14.20 -0.77 -21.76
CA VAL A 425 -15.08 -0.10 -20.81
C VAL A 425 -15.04 1.39 -21.08
N CYS A 426 -16.10 1.89 -21.68
CA CYS A 426 -16.30 3.32 -21.80
C CYS A 426 -17.47 3.68 -20.90
N PRO A 427 -17.28 4.62 -19.98
CA PRO A 427 -18.38 5.06 -19.15
C PRO A 427 -19.49 5.66 -20.01
N THR A 428 -20.70 5.66 -19.49
CA THR A 428 -21.79 6.40 -20.09
C THR A 428 -21.39 7.89 -20.18
N PRO A 429 -22.02 8.68 -21.01
CA PRO A 429 -21.70 10.11 -21.07
C PRO A 429 -21.69 10.80 -19.70
N LEU A 430 -22.58 10.40 -18.80
CA LEU A 430 -22.61 10.93 -17.43
C LEU A 430 -21.39 10.51 -16.63
N GLU A 431 -21.00 9.24 -16.73
CA GLU A 431 -19.82 8.71 -16.05
C GLU A 431 -18.55 9.35 -16.59
N GLU A 432 -18.46 9.55 -17.88
CA GLU A 432 -17.35 10.26 -18.51
C GLU A 432 -17.24 11.70 -17.98
N ALA A 433 -18.36 12.40 -17.91
CA ALA A 433 -18.41 13.76 -17.40
C ALA A 433 -17.91 13.80 -15.94
N ASN A 434 -18.35 12.87 -15.12
CA ASN A 434 -17.93 12.80 -13.73
C ASN A 434 -16.43 12.49 -13.58
N PHE A 435 -15.91 11.62 -14.41
CA PHE A 435 -14.47 11.35 -14.43
C PHE A 435 -13.67 12.56 -14.83
N VAL A 436 -14.16 13.27 -15.83
CA VAL A 436 -13.51 14.47 -16.34
C VAL A 436 -13.55 15.58 -15.28
N GLU A 437 -14.67 15.69 -14.55
CA GLU A 437 -14.84 16.72 -13.51
C GLU A 437 -14.05 16.44 -12.22
N ASN A 438 -13.74 15.16 -11.94
CA ASN A 438 -13.12 14.77 -10.68
C ASN A 438 -11.86 13.90 -10.88
N PRO A 439 -10.86 14.38 -11.64
CA PRO A 439 -9.63 13.60 -11.77
C PRO A 439 -8.88 13.53 -10.43
N ALA A 440 -8.13 12.50 -10.23
CA ALA A 440 -7.31 12.35 -9.01
C ALA A 440 -6.33 13.52 -8.90
N PRO A 441 -6.37 14.29 -7.80
CA PRO A 441 -5.47 15.45 -7.66
C PRO A 441 -4.01 15.02 -7.60
N GLY A 442 -3.17 15.75 -8.28
CA GLY A 442 -1.72 15.54 -8.23
C GLY A 442 -1.19 14.38 -9.06
N ALA A 443 -2.05 13.62 -9.71
CA ALA A 443 -1.59 12.55 -10.60
C ALA A 443 -0.79 13.16 -11.77
N LEU A 444 0.38 12.63 -12.04
CA LEU A 444 1.19 13.06 -13.17
C LEU A 444 0.61 12.57 -14.49
N TYR A 445 -0.01 11.37 -14.43
CA TYR A 445 -0.74 10.79 -15.55
C TYR A 445 -2.11 10.38 -15.07
N THR A 446 -3.11 10.71 -15.85
CA THR A 446 -4.45 10.21 -15.59
C THR A 446 -5.03 9.66 -16.90
N ASP A 447 -5.68 8.54 -16.80
CA ASP A 447 -6.38 7.94 -17.92
C ASP A 447 -7.76 8.62 -18.14
N THR A 448 -8.07 9.64 -17.33
CA THR A 448 -9.28 10.43 -17.52
C THR A 448 -9.18 11.40 -18.72
N CYS A 449 -7.97 11.56 -19.28
CA CYS A 449 -7.82 12.40 -20.46
C CYS A 449 -7.88 11.57 -21.74
N PRO A 450 -8.93 11.69 -22.56
CA PRO A 450 -9.06 10.87 -23.77
C PRO A 450 -7.91 11.02 -24.76
N CYS A 451 -7.21 12.15 -24.73
CA CYS A 451 -6.08 12.40 -25.64
C CYS A 451 -4.92 11.42 -25.44
N HIS A 452 -4.76 10.91 -24.22
CA HIS A 452 -3.65 10.01 -23.91
C HIS A 452 -3.88 8.57 -24.36
N THR A 453 -5.13 8.14 -24.47
CA THR A 453 -5.43 6.77 -24.91
C THR A 453 -5.34 6.59 -26.42
N THR A 454 -5.56 7.66 -27.18
CA THR A 454 -5.58 7.60 -28.65
C THR A 454 -4.41 8.33 -29.31
N GLY A 455 -3.62 9.07 -28.53
CA GLY A 455 -2.58 9.94 -29.09
C GLY A 455 -3.12 11.15 -29.83
N LYS A 456 -4.45 11.34 -29.83
CA LYS A 456 -5.12 12.49 -30.47
C LYS A 456 -6.23 13.00 -29.58
N CYS A 457 -6.20 14.28 -29.27
CA CYS A 457 -7.31 14.93 -28.59
C CYS A 457 -8.32 15.39 -29.67
N GLU A 458 -9.40 14.65 -29.81
CA GLU A 458 -10.43 14.99 -30.80
C GLU A 458 -11.23 16.24 -30.43
N LYS A 459 -11.18 16.64 -29.16
CA LYS A 459 -11.91 17.79 -28.64
C LYS A 459 -11.06 19.07 -28.52
N CYS A 460 -9.76 18.98 -28.77
CA CYS A 460 -8.87 20.14 -28.69
C CYS A 460 -8.02 20.26 -29.94
N ASP A 461 -8.15 21.35 -30.66
CA ASP A 461 -7.29 21.65 -31.79
C ASP A 461 -6.01 22.33 -31.31
N ASN A 462 -4.88 22.01 -31.91
CA ASN A 462 -3.58 22.60 -31.58
C ASN A 462 -3.71 24.12 -31.58
N ASP A 463 -3.56 24.74 -30.44
CA ASP A 463 -3.57 26.20 -30.19
C ASP A 463 -4.92 26.92 -30.19
N LYS A 464 -6.08 26.24 -30.14
CA LYS A 464 -7.37 26.90 -30.04
C LYS A 464 -8.26 26.35 -28.94
N LYS A 465 -9.14 27.17 -28.40
CA LYS A 465 -10.16 26.82 -27.40
C LYS A 465 -11.00 25.62 -27.86
N CYS A 466 -11.44 24.82 -26.92
CA CYS A 466 -12.37 23.71 -27.16
C CYS A 466 -13.57 24.20 -27.99
N THR A 467 -13.95 23.42 -28.97
CA THR A 467 -14.95 23.79 -29.96
C THR A 467 -16.38 23.85 -29.41
N GLU A 468 -17.24 24.50 -30.16
CA GLU A 468 -18.60 24.98 -29.84
C GLU A 468 -19.59 23.97 -29.21
N GLU A 469 -19.22 22.71 -29.04
CA GLU A 469 -20.16 21.73 -28.45
C GLU A 469 -20.36 21.92 -26.94
N GLU A 470 -19.51 22.71 -26.28
CA GLU A 470 -19.68 23.02 -24.85
C GLU A 470 -20.82 24.01 -24.58
N GLU A 471 -21.20 24.83 -25.55
CA GLU A 471 -22.32 25.75 -25.39
C GLU A 471 -23.68 25.05 -25.35
N ALA A 472 -23.79 23.84 -25.90
CA ALA A 472 -25.04 23.07 -25.89
C ALA A 472 -25.35 22.42 -24.53
N TRP A 473 -24.34 22.29 -23.69
CA TRP A 473 -24.53 21.69 -22.37
C TRP A 473 -25.02 22.67 -21.30
N ASP A 474 -24.74 23.96 -21.47
CA ASP A 474 -25.15 24.97 -20.49
C ASP A 474 -26.63 25.35 -20.65
N ASP A 475 -27.18 25.15 -21.83
CA ASP A 475 -28.60 25.50 -22.14
C ASP A 475 -29.58 24.43 -21.58
N SER A 476 -29.13 23.17 -21.34
CA SER A 476 -30.01 22.16 -20.78
C SER A 476 -30.17 22.26 -19.25
N ARG A 477 -29.35 23.07 -18.60
CA ARG A 477 -29.47 23.31 -17.15
C ARG A 477 -30.41 24.47 -16.80
N LYS A 478 -30.85 25.27 -17.79
CA LYS A 478 -31.71 26.44 -17.57
C LYS A 478 -33.21 26.14 -17.57
N ILE A 479 -33.64 24.89 -17.72
CA ILE A 479 -35.07 24.56 -17.91
C ILE A 479 -35.74 24.00 -16.64
N SER A 480 -35.20 24.20 -15.45
CA SER A 480 -35.89 23.72 -14.25
C SER A 480 -35.98 24.71 -13.08
N GLU A 481 -36.07 26.01 -13.39
CA GLU A 481 -36.39 26.99 -12.36
C GLU A 481 -37.45 27.98 -12.87
N THR A 482 -38.68 27.54 -12.89
CA THR A 482 -39.82 28.46 -12.93
C THR A 482 -40.78 28.08 -11.81
N ASP A 483 -41.16 29.16 -11.16
CA ASP A 483 -42.27 29.34 -10.21
C ASP A 483 -41.98 29.14 -8.73
N GLU A 484 -41.69 30.28 -8.11
CA GLU A 484 -42.56 30.87 -7.09
C GLU A 484 -42.11 32.29 -6.74
N LYS A 485 -42.97 33.26 -7.09
CA LYS A 485 -42.89 34.68 -6.71
C LYS A 485 -43.55 34.95 -5.36
N SER A 486 -42.97 35.77 -4.51
CA SER A 486 -43.66 36.93 -3.89
C SER A 486 -42.66 37.67 -2.98
N LYS A 487 -42.41 38.84 -3.30
CA LYS A 487 -42.83 40.20 -2.89
C LYS A 487 -42.19 40.75 -1.61
N ASP A 488 -41.60 41.91 -1.81
CA ASP A 488 -41.45 43.10 -0.95
C ASP A 488 -40.31 43.08 0.06
N GLY A 489 -39.51 44.08 0.25
CA GLY A 489 -39.36 45.39 -0.32
C GLY A 489 -38.34 46.21 0.48
N LYS A 490 -37.71 47.15 -0.22
CA LYS A 490 -37.08 48.39 0.24
C LYS A 490 -35.64 48.40 0.78
N GLU A 491 -34.81 49.03 0.05
CA GLU A 491 -33.58 49.79 0.38
C GLU A 491 -33.93 51.05 1.23
N PRO A 492 -32.98 51.90 1.75
CA PRO A 492 -31.81 52.46 1.04
C PRO A 492 -30.56 52.66 1.99
N ALA A 493 -29.41 52.82 1.53
CA ALA A 493 -28.60 53.86 0.88
C ALA A 493 -27.71 54.70 1.84
N GLU A 494 -26.52 54.98 1.34
CA GLU A 494 -25.59 56.11 1.67
C GLU A 494 -24.63 55.90 2.84
N ASP A 495 -23.40 56.37 2.91
CA ASP A 495 -22.53 57.13 2.02
C ASP A 495 -21.06 57.11 2.52
N GLU A 496 -20.17 57.26 1.57
CA GLU A 496 -18.96 58.09 1.46
C GLU A 496 -17.74 57.95 2.41
N LYS A 497 -16.63 57.86 1.88
CA LYS A 497 -15.51 58.70 1.45
C LYS A 497 -14.16 58.44 2.15
N GLU A 498 -13.20 58.25 1.30
CA GLU A 498 -11.86 58.80 1.18
C GLU A 498 -10.92 58.91 2.39
N ASN A 499 -9.71 58.34 2.25
CA ASN A 499 -8.55 59.21 2.10
C ASN A 499 -7.25 58.51 1.67
N LYS A 500 -6.51 59.26 0.88
CA LYS A 500 -5.27 58.91 0.20
C LYS A 500 -4.00 59.26 1.02
N GLU A 501 -2.92 58.73 0.54
CA GLU A 501 -1.49 59.19 0.60
C GLU A 501 -0.67 58.60 1.76
N SER A 502 0.58 58.23 1.67
CA SER A 502 1.64 58.25 0.65
C SER A 502 2.95 57.70 1.20
N ARG A 503 3.80 57.17 0.28
CA ARG A 503 5.30 57.15 0.32
C ARG A 503 5.97 56.18 1.30
N LYS A 504 7.04 55.53 1.01
CA LYS A 504 8.13 55.55 0.01
C LYS A 504 8.90 54.24 0.06
N ALA A 505 9.55 53.91 -1.07
CA ALA A 505 10.40 52.74 -1.30
C ALA A 505 11.66 52.69 -0.42
N VAL A 506 12.07 51.44 -0.09
CA VAL A 506 13.44 51.06 0.16
C VAL A 506 13.65 49.67 -0.45
N ASP A 507 14.71 49.54 -1.19
CA ASP A 507 15.14 48.34 -1.90
C ASP A 507 15.25 47.13 -0.98
N ALA A 508 14.67 46.01 -1.41
CA ALA A 508 14.91 44.71 -0.79
C ALA A 508 15.21 43.69 -1.89
N GLU A 509 16.23 42.95 -1.69
CA GLU A 509 16.68 41.84 -2.52
C GLU A 509 15.54 40.85 -2.82
N GLU A 510 15.44 40.43 -4.06
CA GLU A 510 14.53 39.39 -4.51
C GLU A 510 14.89 38.05 -3.87
N GLU A 511 14.21 37.69 -2.80
CA GLU A 511 14.05 36.28 -2.46
C GLU A 511 13.03 35.70 -3.43
N LYS A 512 13.47 34.82 -4.29
CA LYS A 512 12.57 34.01 -5.12
C LYS A 512 11.76 33.11 -4.19
N LYS A 513 10.58 33.56 -3.79
CA LYS A 513 9.57 32.67 -3.24
C LYS A 513 9.14 31.74 -4.38
N ASP A 514 9.47 30.47 -4.23
CA ASP A 514 8.91 29.41 -5.06
C ASP A 514 7.42 29.27 -4.67
N SER A 515 6.60 30.18 -5.18
CA SER A 515 5.15 30.12 -5.04
C SER A 515 4.63 29.16 -6.09
N ARG A 516 4.69 27.87 -5.82
CA ARG A 516 3.90 26.91 -6.56
C ARG A 516 2.45 27.08 -6.11
N GLU A 517 1.72 27.90 -6.82
CA GLU A 517 0.27 27.93 -6.66
C GLU A 517 -0.29 26.53 -6.86
N PRO A 518 -1.28 26.11 -6.06
CA PRO A 518 -1.95 24.84 -6.32
C PRO A 518 -2.53 24.86 -7.74
N ALA A 519 -2.42 23.72 -8.41
CA ALA A 519 -2.78 23.57 -9.83
C ALA A 519 -4.29 23.66 -10.10
N TRP A 520 -5.01 24.42 -9.28
CA TRP A 520 -6.46 24.57 -9.38
C TRP A 520 -6.79 26.02 -9.67
N THR A 521 -6.95 26.36 -10.91
CA THR A 521 -7.62 27.61 -11.29
C THR A 521 -9.04 27.26 -11.76
N GLU A 522 -10.00 28.00 -11.25
CA GLU A 522 -11.42 27.90 -11.56
C GLU A 522 -11.75 28.38 -12.99
N ASP A 523 -11.04 27.88 -13.99
CA ASP A 523 -11.48 28.14 -15.37
C ASP A 523 -12.07 26.83 -15.91
N GLY A 524 -13.25 26.92 -16.47
CA GLY A 524 -14.04 25.79 -16.92
C GLY A 524 -13.45 24.98 -18.08
N HIS A 525 -12.12 25.00 -18.22
CA HIS A 525 -11.39 24.26 -19.27
C HIS A 525 -10.37 23.29 -18.70
N GLY A 526 -10.61 22.79 -17.48
CA GLY A 526 -9.63 22.06 -16.66
C GLY A 526 -8.94 20.86 -17.32
N ASN A 527 -9.66 20.11 -18.13
CA ASN A 527 -9.13 18.82 -18.57
C ASN A 527 -8.09 18.91 -19.70
N CYS A 528 -8.37 19.70 -20.72
CA CYS A 528 -7.39 19.84 -21.81
C CYS A 528 -6.13 20.57 -21.35
N ARG A 529 -6.28 21.51 -20.43
CA ARG A 529 -5.14 22.22 -19.84
C ARG A 529 -4.29 21.30 -18.97
N LYS A 530 -4.93 20.46 -18.18
CA LYS A 530 -4.25 19.48 -17.31
C LYS A 530 -3.45 18.46 -18.11
N CYS A 531 -4.02 17.96 -19.22
CA CYS A 531 -3.27 17.07 -20.11
C CYS A 531 -2.02 17.76 -20.66
N ARG A 532 -2.14 19.02 -21.08
CA ARG A 532 -0.99 19.80 -21.58
C ARG A 532 0.07 20.05 -20.51
N GLU A 533 -0.33 20.25 -19.26
CA GLU A 533 0.59 20.45 -18.15
C GLU A 533 1.35 19.16 -17.82
N ILE A 534 0.66 18.04 -17.86
CA ILE A 534 1.30 16.72 -17.68
C ILE A 534 2.33 16.47 -18.78
N GLU A 535 1.96 16.75 -20.03
CA GLU A 535 2.88 16.62 -21.17
C GLU A 535 4.14 17.49 -21.02
N LYS A 536 4.01 18.66 -20.39
CA LYS A 536 5.14 19.58 -20.16
C LYS A 536 6.08 19.10 -19.05
N THR A 537 5.62 18.22 -18.15
CA THR A 537 6.47 17.74 -17.05
C THR A 537 7.33 16.55 -17.46
N CYS A 538 7.00 15.90 -18.60
CA CYS A 538 7.76 14.77 -19.11
C CYS A 538 8.73 15.21 -20.20
N GLU A 539 10.00 14.88 -20.05
CA GLU A 539 11.00 15.15 -21.09
C GLU A 539 10.72 14.29 -22.33
N LYS A 540 10.24 13.06 -22.10
CA LYS A 540 10.04 12.07 -23.16
C LYS A 540 9.06 11.00 -22.69
N VAL A 541 8.15 10.59 -23.56
CA VAL A 541 7.23 9.47 -23.29
C VAL A 541 7.78 8.23 -23.98
N LYS A 542 8.04 7.17 -23.22
CA LYS A 542 8.47 5.86 -23.75
C LYS A 542 7.29 4.90 -23.70
N VAL A 543 6.86 4.43 -24.86
CA VAL A 543 5.76 3.47 -24.98
C VAL A 543 6.33 2.06 -25.17
N PHE A 544 5.86 1.10 -24.37
CA PHE A 544 6.19 -0.32 -24.51
C PHE A 544 4.91 -1.10 -24.79
N GLU A 545 4.84 -1.71 -25.97
CA GLU A 545 3.77 -2.62 -26.36
C GLU A 545 4.15 -4.03 -25.88
N ILE A 546 3.49 -4.51 -24.84
CA ILE A 546 3.81 -5.77 -24.15
C ILE A 546 2.67 -6.75 -24.39
N ALA A 547 3.00 -8.03 -24.53
CA ALA A 547 2.05 -9.13 -24.49
C ALA A 547 2.39 -10.03 -23.32
N LEU A 548 1.37 -10.56 -22.65
CA LEU A 548 1.52 -11.64 -21.68
C LEU A 548 1.12 -12.93 -22.38
N VAL A 549 2.04 -13.91 -22.43
CA VAL A 549 1.88 -15.14 -23.20
C VAL A 549 2.14 -16.37 -22.32
N GLN A 550 1.62 -17.53 -22.76
CA GLN A 550 1.87 -18.81 -22.11
C GLN A 550 2.55 -19.78 -23.08
N ALA A 551 3.59 -20.47 -22.60
CA ALA A 551 4.29 -21.51 -23.34
C ALA A 551 4.99 -22.45 -22.35
N LYS A 552 5.27 -23.67 -22.79
CA LYS A 552 6.11 -24.59 -22.00
C LYS A 552 7.52 -23.98 -21.86
N LEU A 553 7.96 -23.75 -20.62
CA LEU A 553 9.29 -23.22 -20.32
C LEU A 553 10.21 -24.33 -19.79
N THR A 554 11.26 -24.67 -20.52
CA THR A 554 12.26 -25.64 -20.07
C THR A 554 13.36 -24.92 -19.28
N TYR A 555 13.54 -25.31 -18.03
CA TYR A 555 14.47 -24.65 -17.10
C TYR A 555 15.89 -25.18 -17.15
N ASN A 556 16.07 -26.44 -17.58
CA ASN A 556 17.41 -27.02 -17.55
C ASN A 556 17.57 -28.16 -18.59
N LYS A 557 18.82 -28.58 -18.78
CA LYS A 557 19.20 -29.64 -19.75
C LYS A 557 18.64 -31.02 -19.42
N TYR A 558 18.04 -31.21 -18.24
CA TYR A 558 17.40 -32.47 -17.85
C TYR A 558 15.94 -32.52 -18.26
N GLY A 559 15.44 -31.45 -18.88
CA GLY A 559 14.06 -31.36 -19.37
C GLY A 559 13.07 -30.98 -18.28
N TRP A 560 13.53 -30.43 -17.14
CA TRP A 560 12.61 -29.90 -16.14
C TRP A 560 11.94 -28.66 -16.72
N HIS A 561 10.62 -28.62 -16.64
CA HIS A 561 9.86 -27.59 -17.33
C HIS A 561 8.59 -27.24 -16.57
N ASP A 562 8.10 -26.02 -16.80
CA ASP A 562 6.77 -25.59 -16.46
C ASP A 562 5.90 -25.71 -17.72
N PRO A 563 4.91 -26.57 -17.76
CA PRO A 563 4.07 -26.73 -18.96
C PRO A 563 3.20 -25.51 -19.24
N GLU A 564 2.99 -24.63 -18.25
CA GLU A 564 2.12 -23.46 -18.33
C GLU A 564 2.90 -22.18 -17.99
N GLY A 565 4.19 -22.15 -18.29
CA GLY A 565 5.02 -20.95 -18.04
C GLY A 565 4.41 -19.71 -18.67
N ARG A 566 4.30 -18.62 -17.89
CA ARG A 566 3.67 -17.35 -18.29
C ARG A 566 4.68 -16.23 -18.16
N PHE A 567 4.78 -15.36 -19.16
CA PHE A 567 5.81 -14.33 -19.14
C PHE A 567 5.46 -13.13 -20.03
N PHE A 568 6.01 -11.99 -19.68
CA PHE A 568 5.89 -10.78 -20.48
C PHE A 568 6.87 -10.83 -21.66
N VAL A 569 6.42 -10.37 -22.82
CA VAL A 569 7.25 -10.24 -24.03
C VAL A 569 6.84 -8.99 -24.80
N LEU A 570 7.78 -8.28 -25.42
CA LEU A 570 7.43 -7.15 -26.30
C LEU A 570 6.73 -7.66 -27.57
N LYS A 571 5.67 -6.97 -27.99
CA LYS A 571 4.94 -7.35 -29.23
C LYS A 571 5.85 -7.34 -30.44
N GLU A 572 6.84 -6.43 -30.49
CA GLU A 572 7.82 -6.40 -31.59
C GLU A 572 8.64 -7.70 -31.69
N GLU A 573 8.86 -8.39 -30.55
CA GLU A 573 9.53 -9.71 -30.58
C GLU A 573 8.58 -10.77 -31.15
N LEU A 574 7.29 -10.74 -30.80
CA LEU A 574 6.31 -11.66 -31.41
C LEU A 574 6.28 -11.46 -32.94
N GLU A 575 6.24 -10.21 -33.41
CA GLU A 575 6.26 -9.88 -34.84
C GLU A 575 7.52 -10.37 -35.52
N ARG A 576 8.66 -10.11 -34.87
CA ARG A 576 10.01 -10.52 -35.37
C ARG A 576 10.08 -12.03 -35.63
N TRP A 577 9.39 -12.82 -34.83
CA TRP A 577 9.42 -14.28 -34.91
C TRP A 577 8.19 -14.87 -35.62
N GLY A 578 7.39 -14.05 -36.31
CA GLY A 578 6.32 -14.50 -37.18
C GLY A 578 4.96 -14.63 -36.48
N GLY A 579 4.75 -13.92 -35.37
CA GLY A 579 3.50 -13.87 -34.63
C GLY A 579 3.46 -14.83 -33.45
N LEU A 580 2.38 -14.74 -32.69
CA LEU A 580 2.23 -15.46 -31.42
C LEU A 580 2.45 -16.96 -31.53
N GLU A 581 1.73 -17.63 -32.44
CA GLU A 581 1.81 -19.09 -32.60
C GLU A 581 3.21 -19.56 -32.97
N SER A 582 3.87 -18.81 -33.84
CA SER A 582 5.25 -19.11 -34.28
C SER A 582 6.23 -18.91 -33.10
N TYR A 583 6.06 -17.84 -32.36
CA TYR A 583 6.91 -17.53 -31.19
C TYR A 583 6.79 -18.64 -30.14
N ILE A 584 5.56 -19.00 -29.74
CA ILE A 584 5.29 -20.07 -28.75
C ILE A 584 5.97 -21.37 -29.21
N ARG A 585 5.73 -21.79 -30.45
CA ARG A 585 6.35 -23.01 -30.99
C ARG A 585 7.86 -22.99 -30.88
N LEU A 586 8.50 -21.84 -31.23
CA LEU A 586 9.97 -21.70 -31.17
C LEU A 586 10.50 -21.75 -29.74
N VAL A 587 9.74 -21.23 -28.78
CA VAL A 587 10.07 -21.33 -27.35
C VAL A 587 10.00 -22.80 -26.91
N GLU A 588 8.92 -23.50 -27.24
CA GLU A 588 8.72 -24.90 -26.86
C GLU A 588 9.73 -25.85 -27.50
N GLU A 589 10.21 -25.50 -28.72
CA GLU A 589 11.28 -26.22 -29.43
C GLU A 589 12.67 -25.82 -28.92
N GLU A 590 12.77 -24.96 -27.91
CA GLU A 590 14.03 -24.44 -27.32
C GLU A 590 14.90 -23.68 -28.31
N LYS A 591 14.30 -23.15 -29.37
CA LYS A 591 14.99 -22.33 -30.41
C LYS A 591 15.08 -20.86 -29.99
N ILE A 592 14.16 -20.41 -29.09
CA ILE A 592 14.18 -19.11 -28.44
C ILE A 592 14.30 -19.37 -26.93
N ARG A 593 15.28 -18.73 -26.32
CA ARG A 593 15.42 -18.77 -24.86
C ARG A 593 14.64 -17.60 -24.26
N VAL A 594 13.68 -17.90 -23.43
CA VAL A 594 12.92 -16.88 -22.69
C VAL A 594 13.75 -16.41 -21.50
N GLU A 595 13.79 -15.11 -21.29
CA GLU A 595 14.33 -14.45 -20.10
C GLU A 595 13.25 -13.49 -19.58
N PRO A 596 13.18 -13.19 -18.27
CA PRO A 596 12.22 -12.19 -17.79
C PRO A 596 12.41 -10.87 -18.53
N LEU A 597 11.32 -10.20 -18.83
CA LEU A 597 11.37 -8.93 -19.58
C LEU A 597 12.06 -7.84 -18.76
N VAL A 598 13.09 -7.23 -19.34
CA VAL A 598 13.77 -6.06 -18.75
C VAL A 598 13.63 -4.92 -19.75
N ILE A 599 12.88 -3.88 -19.38
CA ILE A 599 12.71 -2.66 -20.17
C ILE A 599 13.52 -1.52 -19.57
N ARG A 600 13.82 -0.48 -20.35
CA ARG A 600 14.81 0.52 -19.97
C ARG A 600 14.33 1.95 -20.20
N ALA A 601 14.54 2.80 -19.18
CA ALA A 601 14.15 4.21 -19.19
C ALA A 601 15.20 5.05 -18.47
N ASN A 602 15.02 6.36 -18.49
CA ASN A 602 15.90 7.32 -17.82
C ASN A 602 15.08 8.15 -16.80
N ALA A 603 15.76 8.67 -15.82
CA ALA A 603 15.18 9.66 -14.92
C ALA A 603 14.63 10.85 -15.74
N GLY A 604 13.39 11.23 -15.50
CA GLY A 604 12.65 12.25 -16.23
C GLY A 604 11.75 11.70 -17.33
N ASP A 605 11.85 10.40 -17.67
CA ASP A 605 10.97 9.79 -18.68
C ASP A 605 9.58 9.50 -18.07
N CYS A 606 8.57 9.71 -18.90
CA CYS A 606 7.25 9.15 -18.68
C CYS A 606 7.15 7.83 -19.46
N ILE A 607 6.54 6.82 -18.84
CA ILE A 607 6.49 5.47 -19.36
C ILE A 607 5.03 5.08 -19.53
N GLU A 608 4.65 4.61 -20.71
CA GLU A 608 3.33 4.05 -20.95
C GLU A 608 3.49 2.57 -21.29
N LEU A 609 2.94 1.71 -20.45
CA LEU A 609 2.89 0.27 -20.71
C LEU A 609 1.52 -0.08 -21.26
N ARG A 610 1.52 -0.76 -22.39
CA ARG A 610 0.30 -1.28 -23.04
C ARG A 610 0.39 -2.81 -23.02
N THR A 611 -0.16 -3.40 -21.98
CA THR A 611 -0.03 -4.83 -21.71
C THR A 611 -1.25 -5.58 -22.23
N THR A 612 -1.08 -6.34 -23.30
CA THR A 612 -2.13 -7.16 -23.92
C THR A 612 -2.11 -8.56 -23.33
N ASN A 613 -3.24 -8.99 -22.79
CA ASN A 613 -3.40 -10.32 -22.20
C ASN A 613 -3.74 -11.34 -23.30
N LEU A 614 -2.77 -12.24 -23.62
CA LEU A 614 -2.94 -13.32 -24.59
C LEU A 614 -2.96 -14.69 -23.92
N LEU A 615 -3.19 -14.74 -22.60
CA LEU A 615 -3.21 -16.00 -21.83
C LEU A 615 -4.45 -16.83 -22.14
N PRO A 616 -4.38 -18.16 -21.95
CA PRO A 616 -5.57 -18.99 -21.81
C PRO A 616 -6.38 -18.54 -20.59
N GLU A 617 -7.68 -18.84 -20.60
CA GLU A 617 -8.61 -18.48 -19.53
C GLU A 617 -8.27 -19.14 -18.19
N TYR A 618 -7.66 -20.32 -18.23
CA TYR A 618 -7.38 -21.13 -17.04
C TYR A 618 -5.92 -21.57 -17.00
N LEU A 619 -5.40 -21.72 -15.80
CA LEU A 619 -4.29 -22.63 -15.49
C LEU A 619 -4.90 -24.02 -15.26
N GLU A 620 -4.47 -25.01 -16.02
CA GLU A 620 -5.00 -26.37 -15.89
C GLU A 620 -4.37 -27.11 -14.68
N ALA A 621 -3.13 -26.72 -14.31
CA ALA A 621 -2.45 -27.28 -13.15
C ALA A 621 -1.60 -26.19 -12.49
N ASN A 622 -2.00 -25.74 -11.30
CA ASN A 622 -1.20 -24.82 -10.50
C ASN A 622 -0.40 -25.60 -9.43
N ALA A 623 0.26 -24.89 -8.51
CA ALA A 623 1.06 -25.51 -7.43
C ALA A 623 0.24 -26.48 -6.56
N PHE A 624 -1.09 -26.30 -6.49
CA PHE A 624 -2.00 -27.15 -5.74
C PHE A 624 -2.68 -28.21 -6.61
N GLN A 625 -2.29 -28.29 -7.87
CA GLN A 625 -2.89 -29.20 -8.86
C GLN A 625 -4.40 -28.92 -9.07
N LEU A 626 -4.78 -27.65 -8.95
CA LEU A 626 -6.16 -27.20 -9.15
C LEU A 626 -6.25 -26.41 -10.46
N ARG A 627 -7.37 -26.58 -11.15
CA ARG A 627 -7.70 -25.77 -12.32
C ARG A 627 -8.15 -24.40 -11.80
N THR A 628 -7.44 -23.35 -12.15
CA THR A 628 -7.70 -22.00 -11.62
C THR A 628 -7.95 -21.04 -12.77
N ARG A 629 -9.03 -20.29 -12.69
CA ARG A 629 -9.28 -19.20 -13.64
C ARG A 629 -8.28 -18.08 -13.39
N THR A 630 -7.61 -17.64 -14.45
CA THR A 630 -6.57 -16.62 -14.36
C THR A 630 -6.63 -15.69 -15.59
N ASP A 631 -7.84 -15.30 -15.97
CA ASP A 631 -8.07 -14.61 -17.24
C ASP A 631 -7.95 -13.08 -17.17
N ILE A 632 -7.59 -12.52 -16.02
CA ILE A 632 -7.35 -11.08 -15.90
C ILE A 632 -5.92 -10.85 -15.38
N VAL A 633 -5.26 -9.83 -15.90
CA VAL A 633 -3.87 -9.51 -15.59
C VAL A 633 -3.74 -8.01 -15.28
N GLY A 634 -3.11 -7.68 -14.17
CA GLY A 634 -2.62 -6.36 -13.86
C GLY A 634 -1.13 -6.24 -14.24
N HIS A 635 -0.55 -5.06 -14.07
CA HIS A 635 0.88 -4.87 -14.31
C HIS A 635 1.41 -3.84 -13.29
N HIS A 636 1.64 -4.31 -12.07
CA HIS A 636 2.12 -3.46 -10.98
C HIS A 636 3.62 -3.19 -11.14
N VAL A 637 4.01 -1.91 -11.04
CA VAL A 637 5.41 -1.48 -11.19
C VAL A 637 5.84 -0.75 -9.89
N HIS A 638 6.86 -1.29 -9.25
CA HIS A 638 7.41 -0.76 -8.00
C HIS A 638 8.09 0.61 -8.19
N LEU A 639 8.30 1.36 -7.12
CA LEU A 639 9.12 2.58 -7.01
C LEU A 639 8.71 3.77 -7.88
N VAL A 640 8.14 3.57 -9.05
CA VAL A 640 7.75 4.68 -9.96
C VAL A 640 6.53 5.44 -9.42
N LYS A 641 6.26 6.60 -9.98
CA LYS A 641 5.09 7.41 -9.61
C LYS A 641 3.95 7.14 -10.59
N PHE A 642 2.77 6.85 -10.05
CA PHE A 642 1.57 6.54 -10.85
C PHE A 642 0.31 7.01 -10.13
N ASP A 643 -0.81 6.98 -10.81
CA ASP A 643 -2.13 7.26 -10.23
C ASP A 643 -2.66 5.98 -9.59
N ALA A 644 -2.79 5.98 -8.28
CA ALA A 644 -3.21 4.79 -7.51
C ALA A 644 -4.61 4.30 -7.90
N ILE A 645 -5.47 5.19 -8.41
CA ILE A 645 -6.84 4.82 -8.80
C ILE A 645 -6.86 4.05 -10.13
N THR A 646 -5.94 4.37 -11.06
CA THR A 646 -6.05 3.91 -12.45
C THR A 646 -4.86 3.11 -12.97
N SER A 647 -3.68 3.20 -12.35
CA SER A 647 -2.44 2.64 -12.92
C SER A 647 -1.63 1.84 -11.89
N ASP A 648 -2.32 1.19 -10.96
CA ASP A 648 -1.67 0.37 -9.91
C ASP A 648 -1.51 -1.11 -10.33
N GLY A 649 -2.17 -1.54 -11.40
CA GLY A 649 -2.15 -2.95 -11.80
C GLY A 649 -2.90 -3.87 -10.85
N ALA A 650 -3.80 -3.34 -10.03
CA ALA A 650 -4.44 -4.05 -8.92
C ALA A 650 -5.92 -3.66 -8.78
N ALA A 651 -6.59 -4.21 -7.77
CA ALA A 651 -8.01 -3.93 -7.47
C ALA A 651 -8.17 -3.49 -6.01
N ASN A 652 -7.51 -2.40 -5.62
CA ASN A 652 -7.35 -2.02 -4.22
C ASN A 652 -8.51 -1.17 -3.69
N GLY A 653 -9.11 -1.60 -2.58
CA GLY A 653 -10.08 -0.77 -1.85
C GLY A 653 -11.23 -0.28 -2.72
N TRP A 654 -11.48 1.03 -2.69
CA TRP A 654 -12.53 1.66 -3.50
C TRP A 654 -12.03 2.16 -4.86
N ASN A 655 -10.79 1.84 -5.24
CA ASN A 655 -10.25 2.19 -6.56
C ASN A 655 -10.90 1.36 -7.68
N ASN A 656 -10.57 1.70 -8.93
CA ASN A 656 -10.96 0.90 -10.09
C ASN A 656 -10.10 -0.36 -10.18
N ILE A 657 -10.60 -1.40 -10.82
CA ILE A 657 -9.76 -2.54 -11.21
C ILE A 657 -8.88 -2.11 -12.39
N ALA A 658 -7.56 -2.15 -12.20
CA ALA A 658 -6.58 -1.94 -13.27
C ALA A 658 -6.15 -3.32 -13.80
N GLY A 659 -6.89 -3.85 -14.77
CA GLY A 659 -6.60 -5.17 -15.30
C GLY A 659 -7.22 -5.46 -16.66
N ALA A 660 -6.51 -6.24 -17.47
CA ALA A 660 -6.90 -6.67 -18.81
C ALA A 660 -7.34 -8.12 -18.82
N ARG A 661 -8.57 -8.39 -19.29
CA ARG A 661 -9.04 -9.75 -19.56
C ARG A 661 -8.45 -10.25 -20.89
N LYS A 662 -8.66 -11.51 -21.17
CA LYS A 662 -8.15 -12.15 -22.40
C LYS A 662 -8.46 -11.30 -23.64
N TYR A 663 -7.42 -10.99 -24.41
CA TYR A 663 -7.41 -10.16 -25.62
C TYR A 663 -7.63 -8.66 -25.40
N GLU A 664 -7.76 -8.22 -24.15
CA GLU A 664 -7.79 -6.80 -23.83
C GLU A 664 -6.37 -6.27 -23.62
N THR A 665 -6.21 -4.95 -23.72
CA THR A 665 -4.94 -4.27 -23.46
C THR A 665 -5.13 -3.27 -22.30
N LEU A 666 -4.40 -3.48 -21.22
CA LEU A 666 -4.31 -2.53 -20.10
C LEU A 666 -3.31 -1.44 -20.48
N VAL A 667 -3.70 -0.18 -20.32
CA VAL A 667 -2.82 0.98 -20.55
C VAL A 667 -2.55 1.65 -19.22
N GLU A 668 -1.29 1.68 -18.83
CA GLU A 668 -0.87 2.26 -17.55
C GLU A 668 0.26 3.26 -17.77
N ARG A 669 0.34 4.25 -16.90
CA ARG A 669 1.27 5.37 -17.03
C ARG A 669 2.05 5.62 -15.76
N PHE A 670 3.36 5.75 -15.92
CA PHE A 670 4.31 5.86 -14.83
C PHE A 670 5.29 7.01 -15.10
N PHE A 671 5.78 7.61 -14.03
CA PHE A 671 6.81 8.64 -14.11
C PHE A 671 8.06 8.19 -13.36
N ALA A 672 9.19 8.15 -14.07
CA ALA A 672 10.51 7.81 -13.52
C ALA A 672 11.13 9.12 -13.00
N ASP A 673 10.78 9.52 -11.80
CA ASP A 673 11.13 10.85 -11.27
C ASP A 673 12.58 11.00 -10.83
N GLU A 674 13.28 9.88 -10.60
CA GLU A 674 14.69 9.85 -10.16
C GLU A 674 15.41 8.65 -10.82
N GLU A 675 16.73 8.55 -10.65
CA GLU A 675 17.51 7.37 -11.03
C GLU A 675 17.19 6.24 -10.04
N LEU A 676 16.10 5.50 -10.30
CA LEU A 676 15.61 4.44 -9.41
C LEU A 676 16.37 3.12 -9.57
N ARG A 677 17.22 3.03 -10.60
CA ARG A 677 18.04 1.85 -10.89
C ARG A 677 17.19 0.64 -11.25
N THR A 678 17.09 -0.35 -10.36
CA THR A 678 16.36 -1.58 -10.64
C THR A 678 14.98 -1.53 -10.00
N VAL A 679 13.95 -1.60 -10.82
CA VAL A 679 12.54 -1.53 -10.43
C VAL A 679 11.89 -2.84 -10.83
N PHE A 680 11.26 -3.54 -9.89
CA PHE A 680 10.55 -4.79 -10.12
C PHE A 680 9.16 -4.49 -10.68
N PHE A 681 8.63 -5.37 -11.53
CA PHE A 681 7.22 -5.35 -11.91
C PHE A 681 6.66 -6.78 -12.03
N HIS A 682 5.36 -6.92 -11.82
CA HIS A 682 4.69 -8.21 -11.79
C HIS A 682 3.17 -8.07 -11.90
N ASP A 683 2.46 -9.18 -12.06
CA ASP A 683 1.00 -9.19 -11.94
C ASP A 683 0.58 -9.01 -10.48
N HIS A 684 -0.47 -8.21 -10.23
CA HIS A 684 -1.00 -7.98 -8.88
C HIS A 684 -2.49 -8.35 -8.73
N LEU A 685 -3.08 -9.06 -9.70
CA LEU A 685 -4.47 -9.56 -9.62
C LEU A 685 -4.52 -11.05 -9.28
N PHE A 686 -3.80 -11.89 -10.03
CA PHE A 686 -3.62 -13.30 -9.70
C PHE A 686 -2.16 -13.58 -9.39
N ALA A 687 -1.55 -12.74 -8.60
CA ALA A 687 -0.10 -12.73 -8.40
C ALA A 687 0.43 -14.08 -7.93
N ASN A 688 -0.28 -14.72 -7.00
CA ASN A 688 0.10 -16.02 -6.45
C ASN A 688 0.17 -17.11 -7.55
N ALA A 689 -0.80 -17.10 -8.47
CA ALA A 689 -0.81 -18.06 -9.59
C ALA A 689 0.18 -17.64 -10.69
N HIS A 690 0.14 -16.38 -11.10
CA HIS A 690 0.91 -15.91 -12.26
C HIS A 690 2.42 -15.85 -11.98
N GLN A 691 2.84 -15.37 -10.81
CA GLN A 691 4.28 -15.24 -10.53
C GLN A 691 4.99 -16.59 -10.41
N PHE A 692 4.32 -17.61 -9.88
CA PHE A 692 4.88 -18.97 -9.84
C PHE A 692 5.18 -19.51 -11.24
N HIS A 693 4.49 -19.00 -12.26
CA HIS A 693 4.67 -19.40 -13.65
C HIS A 693 5.57 -18.42 -14.45
N GLY A 694 6.05 -17.31 -13.79
CA GLY A 694 7.05 -16.43 -14.40
C GLY A 694 6.56 -15.02 -14.77
N VAL A 695 5.36 -14.57 -14.31
CA VAL A 695 4.84 -13.24 -14.68
C VAL A 695 5.49 -12.15 -13.83
N PHE A 696 6.74 -11.86 -14.15
CA PHE A 696 7.49 -10.77 -13.53
C PHE A 696 8.59 -10.28 -14.50
N GLY A 697 9.13 -9.10 -14.20
CA GLY A 697 10.18 -8.48 -14.99
C GLY A 697 10.79 -7.29 -14.25
N ALA A 698 11.52 -6.46 -14.99
CA ALA A 698 12.14 -5.28 -14.40
C ALA A 698 12.15 -4.09 -15.35
N LEU A 699 12.07 -2.91 -14.76
CA LEU A 699 12.30 -1.64 -15.42
C LEU A 699 13.61 -1.07 -14.86
N ILE A 700 14.58 -0.84 -15.72
CA ILE A 700 15.86 -0.25 -15.32
C ILE A 700 15.79 1.25 -15.62
N ILE A 701 16.00 2.07 -14.59
CA ILE A 701 15.95 3.53 -14.71
C ILE A 701 17.30 4.11 -14.34
N GLU A 702 18.02 4.60 -15.37
CA GLU A 702 19.34 5.23 -15.23
C GLU A 702 19.22 6.76 -15.21
N GLU A 703 20.33 7.44 -14.97
CA GLU A 703 20.40 8.90 -14.99
C GLU A 703 19.87 9.47 -16.32
N ALA A 704 19.32 10.67 -16.27
CA ALA A 704 18.81 11.36 -17.47
C ALA A 704 19.90 11.45 -18.55
N GLY A 705 19.59 10.93 -19.75
CA GLY A 705 20.51 10.97 -20.89
C GLY A 705 21.48 9.80 -21.00
N ALA A 706 21.42 8.82 -20.11
CA ALA A 706 22.16 7.56 -20.29
C ALA A 706 21.60 6.81 -21.50
N THR A 707 22.47 6.02 -22.18
CA THR A 707 22.07 5.18 -23.31
C THR A 707 22.40 3.71 -23.03
N PHE A 708 21.61 2.82 -23.58
CA PHE A 708 21.66 1.39 -23.34
C PHE A 708 22.07 0.67 -24.64
N HIS A 709 23.09 -0.16 -24.58
CA HIS A 709 23.64 -0.82 -25.77
C HIS A 709 23.73 -2.32 -25.54
N ASP A 710 23.35 -3.08 -26.56
CA ASP A 710 23.51 -4.54 -26.57
C ASP A 710 24.97 -4.92 -26.42
N ILE A 711 25.27 -5.87 -25.57
CA ILE A 711 26.64 -6.25 -25.21
C ILE A 711 27.41 -6.92 -26.38
N ARG A 712 26.71 -7.43 -27.41
CA ARG A 712 27.29 -8.14 -28.53
C ARG A 712 27.43 -7.24 -29.77
N SER A 713 26.32 -6.60 -30.16
CA SER A 713 26.28 -5.75 -31.35
C SER A 713 26.80 -4.33 -31.08
N GLY A 714 26.69 -3.84 -29.87
CA GLY A 714 26.96 -2.45 -29.52
C GLY A 714 25.88 -1.46 -29.95
N GLU A 715 24.81 -1.94 -30.57
CA GLU A 715 23.69 -1.12 -31.02
C GLU A 715 22.85 -0.67 -29.85
N GLU A 716 22.28 0.52 -29.94
CA GLU A 716 21.36 1.05 -28.92
C GLU A 716 20.08 0.21 -28.91
N PHE A 717 19.60 -0.13 -27.73
CA PHE A 717 18.39 -0.93 -27.55
C PHE A 717 17.63 -0.48 -26.32
N ARG A 718 16.41 -0.99 -26.14
CA ARG A 718 15.52 -0.56 -25.05
C ARG A 718 15.02 -1.68 -24.14
N PHE A 719 15.48 -2.92 -24.35
CA PHE A 719 15.09 -4.06 -23.51
C PHE A 719 16.18 -5.14 -23.53
N GLY A 720 16.21 -5.97 -22.48
CA GLY A 720 17.12 -7.11 -22.38
C GLY A 720 17.84 -7.16 -21.02
N THR A 721 18.21 -8.38 -20.60
CA THR A 721 18.80 -8.65 -19.28
C THR A 721 20.26 -8.23 -19.16
N LYS A 722 20.92 -7.85 -20.26
CA LYS A 722 22.34 -7.49 -20.28
C LYS A 722 22.53 -6.24 -21.13
N ALA A 723 23.29 -5.28 -20.63
CA ALA A 723 23.53 -4.01 -21.32
C ALA A 723 24.94 -3.48 -21.07
N VAL A 724 25.43 -2.68 -22.01
CA VAL A 724 26.48 -1.69 -21.74
C VAL A 724 25.76 -0.35 -21.56
N ILE A 725 25.86 0.24 -20.40
CA ILE A 725 25.26 1.53 -20.09
C ILE A 725 26.34 2.60 -20.29
N ARG A 726 26.02 3.63 -21.05
CA ARG A 726 26.90 4.79 -21.26
C ARG A 726 26.26 6.01 -20.62
N ARG A 727 26.97 6.61 -19.69
CA ARG A 727 26.51 7.78 -18.93
C ARG A 727 26.92 9.09 -19.62
N ARG A 728 26.25 10.16 -19.23
CA ARG A 728 26.50 11.50 -19.80
C ARG A 728 27.92 12.00 -19.53
N ASP A 729 28.54 11.60 -18.44
CA ASP A 729 29.92 11.98 -18.07
C ASP A 729 30.97 11.23 -18.89
N GLY A 730 30.55 10.35 -19.81
CA GLY A 730 31.45 9.55 -20.65
C GLY A 730 31.87 8.22 -20.04
N THR A 731 31.48 7.96 -18.81
CA THR A 731 31.77 6.64 -18.19
C THR A 731 30.79 5.57 -18.76
N SER A 732 31.23 4.33 -18.67
CA SER A 732 30.38 3.21 -19.09
C SER A 732 30.64 1.98 -18.20
N PHE A 733 29.63 1.12 -18.10
CA PHE A 733 29.74 -0.13 -17.35
C PHE A 733 28.87 -1.22 -17.98
N ARG A 734 29.16 -2.47 -17.63
CA ARG A 734 28.33 -3.61 -18.01
C ARG A 734 27.31 -3.87 -16.91
N GLU A 735 26.09 -4.08 -17.30
CA GLU A 735 24.99 -4.36 -16.37
C GLU A 735 24.41 -5.74 -16.68
N PHE A 736 24.05 -6.45 -15.64
CA PHE A 736 23.42 -7.77 -15.70
C PHE A 736 22.22 -7.78 -14.77
N ALA A 737 21.01 -7.91 -15.31
CA ALA A 737 19.80 -8.08 -14.52
C ALA A 737 19.64 -9.56 -14.18
N LEU A 738 19.62 -9.88 -12.89
CA LEU A 738 19.46 -11.25 -12.38
C LEU A 738 18.14 -11.37 -11.66
N PHE A 739 17.42 -12.43 -11.98
CA PHE A 739 16.15 -12.76 -11.32
C PHE A 739 16.31 -14.07 -10.56
N VAL A 740 15.94 -14.06 -9.30
CA VAL A 740 15.84 -15.28 -8.48
C VAL A 740 14.37 -15.66 -8.44
N HIS A 741 14.05 -16.89 -8.81
CA HIS A 741 12.69 -17.40 -8.90
C HIS A 741 12.58 -18.68 -8.07
N ASP A 742 11.83 -18.64 -6.99
CA ASP A 742 11.56 -19.81 -6.14
C ASP A 742 10.16 -20.36 -6.44
N PHE A 743 9.90 -21.54 -5.93
CA PHE A 743 8.60 -22.23 -6.07
C PHE A 743 8.12 -22.36 -7.52
N ALA A 744 9.04 -22.40 -8.50
CA ALA A 744 8.67 -22.66 -9.89
C ALA A 744 7.93 -24.01 -9.99
N ASN A 745 6.81 -24.04 -10.69
CA ASN A 745 5.95 -25.23 -10.81
C ASN A 745 6.55 -26.19 -11.84
N LEU A 746 7.48 -27.04 -11.40
CA LEU A 746 8.32 -27.85 -12.30
C LEU A 746 7.86 -29.30 -12.42
N PHE A 747 7.77 -29.72 -13.67
CA PHE A 747 7.55 -31.11 -14.06
C PHE A 747 8.84 -31.68 -14.66
N ASP A 748 9.06 -32.96 -14.44
CA ASP A 748 10.17 -33.62 -15.11
C ASP A 748 9.79 -33.92 -16.59
N LYS A 749 10.74 -34.43 -17.35
CA LYS A 749 10.57 -34.68 -18.80
C LYS A 749 9.43 -35.65 -19.14
N ASP A 750 8.98 -36.45 -18.17
CA ASP A 750 7.94 -37.47 -18.38
C ASP A 750 6.55 -37.03 -17.89
N UNK A 751 6.61 -35.78 -17.52
CA UNK A 751 5.41 -35.20 -17.16
C UNK A 751 4.80 -35.64 -15.88
N UNK A 752 5.57 -36.00 -15.29
CA UNK A 752 5.18 -36.36 -14.03
C UNK A 752 5.19 -35.18 -13.23
N UNK A 753 4.46 -35.09 -12.66
CA UNK A 753 4.42 -34.04 -11.76
C UNK A 753 5.73 -33.86 -11.12
N UNK A 754 5.96 -32.84 -11.21
CA UNK A 754 6.86 -32.60 -10.59
C UNK A 754 6.76 -33.11 -9.44
N ARG A 755 7.41 -33.84 -9.07
CA ARG A 755 7.61 -34.22 -7.72
C ARG A 755 8.47 -33.14 -7.05
N HIS A 756 7.87 -32.21 -6.43
CA HIS A 756 8.51 -31.63 -5.27
C HIS A 756 8.93 -32.82 -4.41
N SER A 757 10.21 -33.01 -4.21
CA SER A 757 10.67 -34.00 -3.26
C SER A 757 10.22 -33.52 -1.88
N SER A 758 8.98 -33.79 -1.59
CA SER A 758 8.37 -33.47 -0.29
C SER A 758 8.82 -34.52 0.71
N THR A 759 10.11 -34.52 0.96
CA THR A 759 10.62 -35.10 2.21
C THR A 759 10.76 -34.00 3.26
N GLY A 760 10.13 -32.87 3.01
CA GLY A 760 9.95 -31.82 4.00
C GLY A 760 8.45 -31.64 4.20
N SER A 761 7.96 -32.03 5.34
CA SER A 761 6.70 -31.50 5.85
C SER A 761 6.70 -29.99 5.68
N TRP A 762 5.67 -29.46 5.10
CA TRP A 762 5.38 -28.05 5.24
C TRP A 762 5.35 -27.73 6.74
N PRO A 763 6.07 -26.75 7.26
CA PRO A 763 5.90 -26.36 8.65
C PRO A 763 4.49 -25.81 8.89
#